data_4f3bae00c28053637aaac14d6002fb09
#
_entry.id   4f3bae00c28053637aaac14d6002fb09
#
_cell.length_a   1.000
_cell.length_b   1.000
_cell.length_c   1.000
_cell.angle_alpha   90.00
_cell.angle_beta   90.00
_cell.angle_gamma   90.00
#
_symmetry.space_group_name_H-M   'P 1'
#
loop_
_entity.id
_entity.type
_entity.pdbx_description
1 polymer ?
#
loop_
_entity_poly.entity_id
_entity_poly.type
_entity_poly.pdbx_seq_one_letter_code
_entity_poly.pdbx_strand_id
1 'polypeptide(L)'
;MSIPARRWGSAALAVALTAAAAVAAVTAVPTRAPADTGAACGATYTIGWQTPSNSPPDFGATVTVTNNAAYAISTWTISFTFTAGQTIVAGSPYNAVVTQSGSTVTATPGGSYNANLTPGESATWGFDGDYNGTSNPVPTVTCSGPSQGSSSATLSGPLDPLGVNTAAWDTNFLDPVMPGDLSAANLGLIRYPGGSWADQYLWQANTVSGAAQPVDFAQYSSQVDAISGGQKFVTVDYGSDTPQDAAAWVTQSATSGQGVSLWEIGNEEYGSWETDSHTDPHTASSYATNALPYMQDMKAANPNAQICYDYAMDGTLAPGSGVTDFQDWNDTILQADEADINCADVHWYPINGVPTESVQSIMELIDNIPAAAAEVHTALSTYDPSAYFVVGETNMSQTANAWNEEPVGALFAAANSMEWLSFGAQSVDWWDVHNYGTPTADFGMFSSATSGEPAVDTPYPPYYGYELASRLAVKGAKVGTLAVATPNIYGYYSDLPGGSYSVMLVNADPSNAYTVSASSLGITSSSGTEYTYDNANPAIVSSSFSGSSVSVPAESIVVVTNASGTAPPTPTPTPTPSATATTPTPTPTVTPTPTVTATATPTATPTPTGTSSASGGCQVTWSVVNSWSGGFQLGFTVTNSGTTATKGWNASFSWPGAQTVSQIWNATSTQSGAADSVTNASYDGAIATGGSTTFGLLGTGSVPTSLSNVQCSPT
;
A
#
# COMPACT_ATOMS: atom_id res chain seq x y z
N MET A 1 -30.68 -15.28 -55.96
CA MET A 1 -30.10 -13.96 -56.16
C MET A 1 -29.02 -13.77 -55.10
N SER A 2 -27.78 -13.84 -55.53
CA SER A 2 -26.58 -13.78 -54.66
C SER A 2 -26.09 -12.32 -54.56
N ILE A 3 -25.78 -11.85 -53.37
CA ILE A 3 -25.13 -10.55 -53.14
C ILE A 3 -23.75 -10.84 -52.57
N PRO A 4 -22.66 -10.30 -53.14
CA PRO A 4 -21.29 -10.65 -52.70
C PRO A 4 -20.81 -9.77 -51.54
N ALA A 5 -20.02 -10.39 -50.65
CA ALA A 5 -19.31 -9.76 -49.56
C ALA A 5 -18.18 -8.86 -50.07
N ARG A 6 -18.13 -7.61 -49.59
CA ARG A 6 -17.01 -6.71 -49.80
C ARG A 6 -16.00 -6.86 -48.66
N ARG A 7 -14.76 -7.18 -48.99
CA ARG A 7 -13.58 -7.09 -48.12
C ARG A 7 -13.15 -5.61 -48.05
N TRP A 8 -12.92 -5.14 -46.83
CA TRP A 8 -12.21 -3.88 -46.59
C TRP A 8 -10.76 -4.23 -46.21
N GLY A 9 -9.83 -3.72 -46.99
CA GLY A 9 -8.40 -3.84 -46.70
C GLY A 9 -7.97 -2.60 -45.90
N SER A 10 -7.33 -2.82 -44.77
CA SER A 10 -6.68 -1.79 -43.99
C SER A 10 -5.29 -1.48 -44.60
N ALA A 11 -5.08 -0.26 -45.01
CA ALA A 11 -3.77 0.26 -45.43
C ALA A 11 -3.10 0.90 -44.20
N ALA A 12 -2.00 0.29 -43.75
CA ALA A 12 -1.12 0.89 -42.75
C ALA A 12 -0.25 1.96 -43.41
N LEU A 13 -0.32 3.19 -42.90
CA LEU A 13 0.53 4.32 -43.30
C LEU A 13 1.72 4.38 -42.35
N ALA A 14 2.92 4.04 -42.84
CA ALA A 14 4.14 4.21 -42.08
C ALA A 14 4.64 5.65 -42.24
N VAL A 15 4.67 6.41 -41.14
CA VAL A 15 5.34 7.71 -41.06
C VAL A 15 6.74 7.51 -40.46
N ALA A 16 7.75 7.77 -41.27
CA ALA A 16 9.15 7.80 -40.79
C ALA A 16 9.47 9.19 -40.20
N LEU A 17 9.67 9.25 -38.89
CA LEU A 17 10.24 10.42 -38.22
C LEU A 17 11.77 10.26 -38.17
N THR A 18 12.50 11.17 -38.80
CA THR A 18 13.94 11.37 -38.63
C THR A 18 14.19 12.27 -37.42
N ALA A 19 14.62 11.71 -36.29
CA ALA A 19 15.07 12.47 -35.15
C ALA A 19 16.55 12.93 -35.38
N ALA A 20 16.78 14.24 -35.35
CA ALA A 20 18.12 14.80 -35.31
C ALA A 20 18.63 14.81 -33.87
N ALA A 21 19.70 14.05 -33.60
CA ALA A 21 20.36 14.01 -32.31
C ALA A 21 21.15 15.30 -32.05
N ALA A 22 20.74 16.09 -31.07
CA ALA A 22 21.57 17.13 -30.47
C ALA A 22 22.46 16.48 -29.40
N VAL A 23 23.77 16.40 -29.66
CA VAL A 23 24.75 15.91 -28.66
C VAL A 23 25.00 17.05 -27.67
N ALA A 24 24.42 16.99 -26.50
CA ALA A 24 24.84 17.77 -25.35
C ALA A 24 25.99 17.02 -24.66
N ALA A 25 27.13 17.68 -24.51
CA ALA A 25 28.27 17.13 -23.78
C ALA A 25 27.91 17.02 -22.29
N VAL A 26 27.60 15.81 -21.84
CA VAL A 26 27.47 15.48 -20.42
C VAL A 26 28.87 15.28 -19.86
N THR A 27 29.28 16.14 -18.93
CA THR A 27 30.48 15.91 -18.12
C THR A 27 30.27 14.60 -17.32
N ALA A 28 31.19 13.65 -17.52
CA ALA A 28 31.13 12.34 -16.91
C ALA A 28 31.16 12.46 -15.36
N VAL A 29 30.03 12.22 -14.72
CA VAL A 29 29.99 11.78 -13.33
C VAL A 29 30.61 10.38 -13.29
N PRO A 30 31.46 10.03 -12.31
CA PRO A 30 32.07 8.73 -12.28
C PRO A 30 30.96 7.64 -12.21
N THR A 31 30.83 6.90 -13.32
CA THR A 31 29.91 5.77 -13.40
C THR A 31 30.37 4.70 -12.44
N ARG A 32 29.54 4.44 -11.45
CA ARG A 32 29.66 3.28 -10.55
C ARG A 32 29.75 2.02 -11.41
N ALA A 33 30.82 1.23 -11.25
CA ALA A 33 30.93 -0.04 -11.94
C ALA A 33 29.75 -0.94 -11.54
N PRO A 34 29.05 -1.56 -12.50
CA PRO A 34 28.03 -2.53 -12.16
C PRO A 34 28.67 -3.67 -11.38
N ALA A 35 28.02 -4.09 -10.29
CA ALA A 35 28.38 -5.35 -9.62
C ALA A 35 28.22 -6.48 -10.66
N ASP A 36 29.16 -7.42 -10.68
CA ASP A 36 29.13 -8.59 -11.57
C ASP A 36 28.00 -9.52 -11.08
N THR A 37 26.80 -9.23 -11.53
CA THR A 37 25.62 -10.03 -11.23
C THR A 37 25.57 -11.19 -12.20
N GLY A 38 25.53 -12.41 -11.71
CA GLY A 38 25.09 -13.56 -12.51
C GLY A 38 23.81 -13.16 -13.26
N ALA A 39 23.67 -13.58 -14.52
CA ALA A 39 22.52 -13.18 -15.35
C ALA A 39 21.20 -13.47 -14.60
N ALA A 40 20.33 -12.46 -14.46
CA ALA A 40 19.06 -12.55 -13.75
C ALA A 40 18.17 -13.71 -14.28
N CYS A 41 18.37 -14.12 -15.51
CA CYS A 41 17.72 -15.29 -16.07
C CYS A 41 18.70 -16.18 -16.86
N GLY A 42 18.32 -17.47 -16.97
CA GLY A 42 18.98 -18.44 -17.83
C GLY A 42 18.07 -18.88 -18.95
N ALA A 43 18.63 -19.39 -20.04
CA ALA A 43 17.81 -19.96 -21.09
C ALA A 43 18.39 -21.26 -21.65
N THR A 44 17.49 -22.16 -22.01
CA THR A 44 17.84 -23.43 -22.66
C THR A 44 17.11 -23.57 -23.98
N TYR A 45 17.85 -23.81 -25.06
CA TYR A 45 17.30 -24.03 -26.40
C TYR A 45 17.26 -25.53 -26.70
N THR A 46 16.15 -26.04 -27.18
CA THR A 46 15.97 -27.47 -27.54
C THR A 46 15.32 -27.59 -28.90
N ILE A 47 15.90 -28.42 -29.80
CA ILE A 47 15.25 -28.84 -31.04
C ILE A 47 14.36 -30.02 -30.69
N GLY A 48 13.04 -29.82 -30.77
CA GLY A 48 12.06 -30.85 -30.48
C GLY A 48 11.88 -31.87 -31.62
N TRP A 49 11.95 -31.40 -32.85
CA TRP A 49 11.88 -32.22 -34.06
C TRP A 49 12.62 -31.53 -35.20
N GLN A 50 13.00 -32.32 -36.21
CA GLN A 50 13.51 -31.84 -37.49
C GLN A 50 13.24 -32.82 -38.62
N THR A 51 13.02 -32.28 -39.84
CA THR A 51 12.74 -33.07 -41.03
C THR A 51 13.72 -32.70 -42.15
N PRO A 52 14.94 -33.32 -42.17
CA PRO A 52 15.98 -33.01 -43.15
C PRO A 52 15.59 -33.34 -44.60
N SER A 53 14.55 -34.14 -44.79
CA SER A 53 14.05 -34.54 -46.12
C SER A 53 13.12 -33.52 -46.77
N ASN A 54 12.68 -32.52 -46.06
CA ASN A 54 11.84 -31.45 -46.60
C ASN A 54 12.69 -30.50 -47.47
N SER A 55 12.02 -29.63 -48.23
CA SER A 55 12.71 -28.64 -49.09
C SER A 55 11.98 -27.31 -49.00
N PRO A 56 12.50 -26.36 -48.18
CA PRO A 56 13.71 -26.46 -47.34
C PRO A 56 13.56 -27.45 -46.19
N PRO A 57 14.65 -27.99 -45.63
CA PRO A 57 14.61 -28.73 -44.38
C PRO A 57 14.10 -27.88 -43.24
N ASP A 58 13.21 -28.43 -42.42
CA ASP A 58 12.50 -27.74 -41.36
C ASP A 58 12.78 -28.32 -39.96
N PHE A 59 12.49 -27.56 -38.93
CA PHE A 59 12.64 -27.96 -37.52
C PHE A 59 11.69 -27.17 -36.62
N GLY A 60 11.34 -27.76 -35.46
CA GLY A 60 10.67 -27.05 -34.37
C GLY A 60 11.59 -26.91 -33.16
N ALA A 61 11.66 -25.72 -32.61
CA ALA A 61 12.48 -25.41 -31.43
C ALA A 61 11.65 -24.84 -30.29
N THR A 62 12.11 -25.16 -29.10
CA THR A 62 11.57 -24.63 -27.84
C THR A 62 12.68 -23.98 -27.05
N VAL A 63 12.40 -22.79 -26.46
CA VAL A 63 13.29 -22.10 -25.56
C VAL A 63 12.60 -22.00 -24.21
N THR A 64 13.27 -22.50 -23.17
CA THR A 64 12.83 -22.37 -21.79
C THR A 64 13.65 -21.27 -21.14
N VAL A 65 12.98 -20.26 -20.61
CA VAL A 65 13.56 -19.16 -19.83
C VAL A 65 13.33 -19.47 -18.38
N THR A 66 14.37 -19.37 -17.54
CA THR A 66 14.28 -19.61 -16.10
C THR A 66 14.76 -18.37 -15.35
N ASN A 67 13.97 -17.88 -14.41
CA ASN A 67 14.41 -16.83 -13.49
C ASN A 67 15.46 -17.43 -12.52
N ASN A 68 16.71 -17.01 -12.64
CA ASN A 68 17.81 -17.41 -11.78
C ASN A 68 18.07 -16.38 -10.65
N ALA A 69 17.34 -15.26 -10.67
CA ALA A 69 17.43 -14.27 -9.64
C ALA A 69 16.74 -14.75 -8.35
N ALA A 70 17.06 -14.09 -7.23
CA ALA A 70 16.37 -14.31 -5.96
C ALA A 70 15.08 -13.45 -5.83
N TYR A 71 14.67 -12.79 -6.90
CA TYR A 71 13.52 -11.88 -6.99
C TYR A 71 12.70 -12.20 -8.25
N ALA A 72 11.43 -11.80 -8.25
CA ALA A 72 10.58 -11.91 -9.43
C ALA A 72 11.11 -11.01 -10.57
N ILE A 73 11.09 -11.52 -11.79
CA ILE A 73 11.37 -10.70 -12.97
C ILE A 73 10.08 -10.46 -13.74
N SER A 74 9.81 -9.21 -14.11
CA SER A 74 8.60 -8.80 -14.82
C SER A 74 8.71 -8.88 -16.35
N THR A 75 9.91 -9.15 -16.86
CA THR A 75 10.17 -9.34 -18.29
C THR A 75 11.50 -10.07 -18.51
N TRP A 76 11.69 -10.56 -19.72
CA TRP A 76 12.97 -11.17 -20.14
C TRP A 76 13.22 -10.90 -21.62
N THR A 77 14.48 -10.89 -22.02
CA THR A 77 14.88 -10.82 -23.42
C THR A 77 15.85 -11.94 -23.72
N ILE A 78 15.51 -12.73 -24.72
CA ILE A 78 16.37 -13.78 -25.27
C ILE A 78 17.04 -13.28 -26.53
N SER A 79 18.33 -13.52 -26.64
CA SER A 79 19.06 -13.28 -27.88
C SER A 79 19.95 -14.46 -28.25
N PHE A 80 19.98 -14.81 -29.53
CA PHE A 80 20.89 -15.81 -30.08
C PHE A 80 21.17 -15.56 -31.56
N THR A 81 22.23 -16.19 -32.07
CA THR A 81 22.62 -16.06 -33.46
C THR A 81 22.65 -17.44 -34.13
N PHE A 82 21.93 -17.56 -35.21
CA PHE A 82 21.98 -18.75 -36.08
C PHE A 82 23.31 -18.75 -36.90
N THR A 83 23.97 -19.89 -36.94
CA THR A 83 25.29 -20.02 -37.58
C THR A 83 25.29 -20.78 -38.91
N ALA A 84 24.14 -21.34 -39.31
CA ALA A 84 24.02 -22.20 -40.52
C ALA A 84 22.86 -21.78 -41.43
N GLY A 85 22.51 -20.47 -41.45
CA GLY A 85 21.48 -19.92 -42.33
C GLY A 85 20.05 -20.37 -41.96
N GLN A 86 19.82 -20.64 -40.67
CA GLN A 86 18.47 -20.91 -40.16
C GLN A 86 17.59 -19.66 -40.23
N THR A 87 16.30 -19.83 -40.48
CA THR A 87 15.29 -18.79 -40.50
C THR A 87 14.05 -19.23 -39.73
N ILE A 88 13.42 -18.31 -39.04
CA ILE A 88 12.14 -18.57 -38.33
C ILE A 88 11.00 -18.43 -39.32
N VAL A 89 10.09 -19.38 -39.34
CA VAL A 89 8.88 -19.36 -40.20
C VAL A 89 7.95 -18.26 -39.66
N ALA A 90 7.57 -17.34 -40.54
CA ALA A 90 6.72 -16.21 -40.16
C ALA A 90 5.35 -16.69 -39.62
N GLY A 91 4.96 -16.20 -38.44
CA GLY A 91 3.72 -16.57 -37.77
C GLY A 91 3.75 -17.90 -37.00
N SER A 92 4.90 -18.60 -36.95
CA SER A 92 5.08 -19.80 -36.14
C SER A 92 5.44 -19.52 -34.67
N PRO A 93 6.05 -18.39 -34.27
CA PRO A 93 6.33 -18.20 -32.88
C PRO A 93 5.07 -18.18 -32.00
N TYR A 94 5.16 -18.84 -30.84
CA TYR A 94 4.12 -18.85 -29.82
C TYR A 94 4.71 -18.51 -28.45
N ASN A 95 3.93 -17.87 -27.60
CA ASN A 95 4.30 -17.43 -26.25
C ASN A 95 5.49 -16.43 -26.21
N ALA A 96 5.85 -15.84 -27.35
CA ALA A 96 6.86 -14.76 -27.41
C ALA A 96 6.63 -13.86 -28.62
N VAL A 97 7.05 -12.61 -28.49
CA VAL A 97 7.24 -11.71 -29.63
C VAL A 97 8.65 -11.92 -30.13
N VAL A 98 8.80 -12.39 -31.36
CA VAL A 98 10.10 -12.80 -31.93
C VAL A 98 10.42 -11.96 -33.14
N THR A 99 11.65 -11.44 -33.19
CA THR A 99 12.21 -10.74 -34.35
C THR A 99 13.49 -11.42 -34.80
N GLN A 100 13.68 -11.58 -36.12
CA GLN A 100 14.92 -12.02 -36.71
C GLN A 100 15.46 -10.97 -37.68
N SER A 101 16.69 -10.54 -37.48
CA SER A 101 17.41 -9.64 -38.38
C SER A 101 18.71 -10.30 -38.82
N GLY A 102 18.72 -10.76 -40.09
CA GLY A 102 19.82 -11.59 -40.60
C GLY A 102 19.88 -12.92 -39.83
N SER A 103 21.02 -13.19 -39.20
CA SER A 103 21.19 -14.40 -38.35
C SER A 103 20.85 -14.19 -36.89
N THR A 104 20.64 -12.95 -36.44
CA THR A 104 20.34 -12.64 -35.03
C THR A 104 18.85 -12.70 -34.75
N VAL A 105 18.47 -13.44 -33.72
CA VAL A 105 17.11 -13.54 -33.20
C VAL A 105 17.02 -12.88 -31.84
N THR A 106 15.95 -12.10 -31.64
CA THR A 106 15.58 -11.54 -30.35
C THR A 106 14.14 -11.90 -30.04
N ALA A 107 13.89 -12.32 -28.81
CA ALA A 107 12.55 -12.67 -28.33
C ALA A 107 12.28 -12.03 -26.98
N THR A 108 11.03 -11.55 -26.78
CA THR A 108 10.51 -10.99 -25.54
C THR A 108 9.20 -11.73 -25.17
N PRO A 109 8.69 -11.61 -23.94
CA PRO A 109 7.42 -12.26 -23.55
C PRO A 109 6.28 -11.99 -24.51
N GLY A 110 5.42 -12.99 -24.69
CA GLY A 110 4.23 -12.87 -25.51
C GLY A 110 3.04 -12.20 -24.80
N GLY A 111 3.15 -11.99 -23.49
CA GLY A 111 2.15 -11.36 -22.63
C GLY A 111 2.54 -11.48 -21.17
N SER A 112 1.77 -10.84 -20.28
CA SER A 112 2.02 -10.86 -18.83
C SER A 112 2.06 -12.26 -18.22
N TYR A 113 1.28 -13.20 -18.76
CA TYR A 113 1.20 -14.58 -18.30
C TYR A 113 2.53 -15.37 -18.36
N ASN A 114 3.54 -14.88 -19.07
CA ASN A 114 4.86 -15.48 -19.14
C ASN A 114 6.01 -14.46 -19.07
N ALA A 115 5.68 -13.21 -18.79
CA ALA A 115 6.63 -12.14 -18.50
C ALA A 115 7.09 -12.20 -17.05
N ASN A 116 6.14 -12.37 -16.14
CA ASN A 116 6.36 -12.41 -14.70
C ASN A 116 6.80 -13.81 -14.30
N LEU A 117 8.02 -13.94 -13.78
CA LEU A 117 8.58 -15.22 -13.32
C LEU A 117 9.10 -15.03 -11.90
N THR A 118 8.52 -15.75 -10.95
CA THR A 118 9.04 -15.83 -9.58
C THR A 118 10.40 -16.54 -9.51
N PRO A 119 11.20 -16.42 -8.45
CA PRO A 119 12.49 -17.08 -8.31
C PRO A 119 12.41 -18.58 -8.62
N GLY A 120 13.22 -19.05 -9.58
CA GLY A 120 13.23 -20.43 -10.04
C GLY A 120 12.12 -20.82 -11.01
N GLU A 121 11.15 -19.98 -11.25
CA GLU A 121 10.08 -20.22 -12.22
C GLU A 121 10.58 -20.17 -13.66
N SER A 122 9.87 -20.84 -14.58
CA SER A 122 10.27 -20.93 -15.97
C SER A 122 9.09 -20.72 -16.90
N ALA A 123 9.31 -19.93 -17.95
CA ALA A 123 8.42 -19.79 -19.09
C ALA A 123 8.99 -20.51 -20.32
N THR A 124 8.10 -21.02 -21.15
CA THR A 124 8.47 -21.73 -22.38
C THR A 124 7.78 -21.10 -23.59
N TRP A 125 8.56 -20.79 -24.59
CA TRP A 125 8.11 -20.34 -25.90
C TRP A 125 8.76 -21.15 -27.02
N GLY A 126 8.30 -21.04 -28.23
CA GLY A 126 8.90 -21.78 -29.33
C GLY A 126 8.49 -21.31 -30.72
N PHE A 127 9.04 -21.94 -31.74
CA PHE A 127 8.81 -21.59 -33.12
C PHE A 127 9.17 -22.78 -34.08
N ASP A 128 8.66 -22.70 -35.29
CA ASP A 128 9.12 -23.53 -36.41
C ASP A 128 10.13 -22.72 -37.23
N GLY A 129 11.13 -23.42 -37.75
CA GLY A 129 12.18 -22.81 -38.55
C GLY A 129 12.61 -23.68 -39.72
N ASP A 130 13.18 -23.03 -40.74
CA ASP A 130 13.86 -23.67 -41.86
C ASP A 130 15.37 -23.55 -41.69
N TYR A 131 16.12 -24.50 -42.26
CA TYR A 131 17.57 -24.40 -42.33
C TYR A 131 18.06 -24.77 -43.76
N ASN A 132 19.21 -24.20 -44.07
CA ASN A 132 19.76 -24.46 -45.41
C ASN A 132 21.01 -25.32 -45.28
N GLY A 133 21.00 -26.48 -45.91
CA GLY A 133 22.15 -27.37 -45.90
C GLY A 133 21.98 -28.64 -45.08
N THR A 134 23.09 -29.18 -44.57
CA THR A 134 23.16 -30.52 -43.97
C THR A 134 23.21 -30.48 -42.43
N SER A 135 23.18 -29.32 -41.81
CA SER A 135 23.28 -29.20 -40.35
C SER A 135 22.36 -28.12 -39.79
N ASN A 136 21.77 -28.41 -38.64
CA ASN A 136 20.95 -27.51 -37.86
C ASN A 136 21.57 -27.41 -36.46
N PRO A 137 22.64 -26.60 -36.29
CA PRO A 137 23.30 -26.46 -34.98
C PRO A 137 22.43 -25.69 -33.99
N VAL A 138 22.44 -26.15 -32.74
CA VAL A 138 21.81 -25.46 -31.61
C VAL A 138 22.59 -24.16 -31.32
N PRO A 139 21.96 -22.98 -31.34
CA PRO A 139 22.64 -21.73 -31.02
C PRO A 139 22.92 -21.64 -29.52
N THR A 140 23.94 -20.84 -29.15
CA THR A 140 24.12 -20.38 -27.77
C THR A 140 23.11 -19.28 -27.52
N VAL A 141 22.32 -19.44 -26.46
CA VAL A 141 21.26 -18.51 -26.07
C VAL A 141 21.75 -17.66 -24.90
N THR A 142 21.54 -16.38 -24.98
CA THR A 142 21.71 -15.45 -23.85
C THR A 142 20.36 -14.98 -23.38
N CYS A 143 20.18 -14.92 -22.06
CA CYS A 143 19.02 -14.31 -21.41
C CYS A 143 19.45 -13.07 -20.67
N SER A 144 18.72 -11.99 -20.86
CA SER A 144 18.78 -10.81 -20.01
C SER A 144 17.37 -10.57 -19.44
N GLY A 145 17.26 -10.63 -18.13
CA GLY A 145 16.11 -10.16 -17.38
C GLY A 145 16.41 -8.78 -16.83
N PRO A 146 15.42 -8.08 -16.29
CA PRO A 146 15.69 -6.91 -15.48
C PRO A 146 16.66 -7.34 -14.38
N SER A 147 17.75 -6.62 -14.22
CA SER A 147 18.50 -6.69 -12.97
C SER A 147 17.54 -6.27 -11.86
N GLN A 148 17.63 -6.86 -10.67
CA GLN A 148 16.97 -6.30 -9.50
C GLN A 148 17.24 -4.81 -9.52
N GLY A 149 16.17 -4.07 -9.74
CA GLY A 149 16.09 -2.67 -9.98
C GLY A 149 17.40 -1.86 -9.99
N SER A 150 17.88 -1.56 -11.16
CA SER A 150 18.57 -0.28 -11.31
C SER A 150 17.55 0.83 -11.59
N SER A 151 16.37 0.76 -10.99
CA SER A 151 15.45 1.87 -10.99
C SER A 151 16.02 2.98 -10.13
N SER A 152 15.97 4.18 -10.62
CA SER A 152 16.35 5.35 -9.84
C SER A 152 15.51 6.54 -10.25
N ALA A 153 15.00 7.25 -9.26
CA ALA A 153 14.28 8.49 -9.45
C ALA A 153 14.98 9.64 -8.73
N THR A 154 14.76 10.85 -9.18
CA THR A 154 15.19 12.06 -8.47
C THR A 154 13.97 12.65 -7.78
N LEU A 155 14.04 12.80 -6.48
CA LEU A 155 12.97 13.36 -5.65
C LEU A 155 12.91 14.88 -5.81
N SER A 156 12.63 15.34 -7.02
CA SER A 156 12.67 16.77 -7.41
C SER A 156 11.29 17.42 -7.43
N GLY A 157 10.23 16.66 -7.12
CA GLY A 157 8.85 17.13 -7.08
C GLY A 157 8.58 18.18 -5.99
N PRO A 158 7.41 18.81 -6.04
CA PRO A 158 7.02 19.81 -5.06
C PRO A 158 6.68 19.22 -3.70
N LEU A 159 6.30 17.93 -3.65
CA LEU A 159 5.83 17.25 -2.46
C LEU A 159 6.98 16.75 -1.57
N ASP A 160 6.69 16.49 -0.32
CA ASP A 160 7.56 15.73 0.56
C ASP A 160 7.49 14.24 0.15
N PRO A 161 8.62 13.52 0.07
CA PRO A 161 8.63 12.14 -0.39
C PRO A 161 7.94 11.14 0.54
N LEU A 162 7.75 11.48 1.81
CA LEU A 162 7.14 10.63 2.81
C LEU A 162 5.98 11.36 3.49
N GLY A 163 4.89 10.64 3.64
CA GLY A 163 3.68 11.16 4.26
C GLY A 163 2.94 10.15 5.11
N VAL A 164 1.83 10.61 5.66
CA VAL A 164 0.95 9.78 6.49
C VAL A 164 -0.48 10.32 6.44
N ASN A 165 -1.44 9.43 6.57
CA ASN A 165 -2.85 9.76 6.63
C ASN A 165 -3.28 10.09 8.06
N THR A 166 -4.18 11.06 8.22
CA THR A 166 -4.94 11.31 9.45
C THR A 166 -6.41 11.52 9.12
N ALA A 167 -7.26 11.58 10.12
CA ALA A 167 -8.69 11.65 9.89
C ALA A 167 -9.38 12.70 10.75
N ALA A 168 -10.59 13.11 10.31
CA ALA A 168 -11.42 14.02 11.07
C ALA A 168 -11.86 13.48 12.45
N TRP A 169 -11.76 12.18 12.65
CA TRP A 169 -12.01 11.51 13.93
C TRP A 169 -10.75 11.35 14.80
N ASP A 170 -9.54 11.54 14.26
CA ASP A 170 -8.27 11.32 14.97
C ASP A 170 -7.92 12.51 15.87
N THR A 171 -8.43 12.49 17.10
CA THR A 171 -8.12 13.55 18.09
C THR A 171 -6.69 13.53 18.57
N ASN A 172 -6.02 12.37 18.53
CA ASN A 172 -4.66 12.21 19.01
C ASN A 172 -3.65 12.88 18.05
N PHE A 173 -4.01 13.02 16.76
CA PHE A 173 -3.22 13.82 15.82
C PHE A 173 -2.98 15.25 16.32
N LEU A 174 -3.89 15.81 17.13
CA LEU A 174 -3.76 17.14 17.70
C LEU A 174 -2.85 17.20 18.95
N ASP A 175 -2.32 16.09 19.40
CA ASP A 175 -1.46 16.07 20.58
C ASP A 175 -0.16 16.85 20.32
N PRO A 176 0.32 17.61 21.32
CA PRO A 176 1.45 18.52 21.13
C PRO A 176 2.78 17.84 20.76
N VAL A 177 2.90 16.53 20.93
CA VAL A 177 4.11 15.75 20.59
C VAL A 177 4.16 15.40 19.11
N MET A 178 2.99 15.19 18.46
CA MET A 178 2.88 14.71 17.07
C MET A 178 3.70 15.52 16.06
N PRO A 179 3.68 16.87 16.04
CA PRO A 179 4.51 17.61 15.08
C PRO A 179 6.02 17.33 15.23
N GLY A 180 6.47 17.07 16.47
CA GLY A 180 7.86 16.69 16.74
C GLY A 180 8.21 15.31 16.21
N ASP A 181 7.37 14.32 16.46
CA ASP A 181 7.59 12.94 16.07
C ASP A 181 7.47 12.77 14.54
N LEU A 182 6.48 13.39 13.91
CA LEU A 182 6.33 13.39 12.45
C LEU A 182 7.51 14.11 11.76
N SER A 183 7.98 15.23 12.34
CA SER A 183 9.18 15.93 11.84
C SER A 183 10.45 15.06 11.97
N ALA A 184 10.57 14.26 13.03
CA ALA A 184 11.73 13.41 13.26
C ALA A 184 11.83 12.30 12.21
N ALA A 185 10.69 11.77 11.76
CA ALA A 185 10.60 10.80 10.67
C ALA A 185 10.50 11.44 9.27
N ASN A 186 10.57 12.79 9.18
CA ASN A 186 10.39 13.55 7.94
C ASN A 186 9.11 13.16 7.20
N LEU A 187 8.02 12.97 7.95
CA LEU A 187 6.68 12.74 7.43
C LEU A 187 6.03 14.10 7.18
N GLY A 188 6.23 14.63 5.99
CA GLY A 188 5.85 16.01 5.65
C GLY A 188 4.50 16.12 4.95
N LEU A 189 4.07 15.17 4.15
CA LEU A 189 2.77 15.21 3.46
C LEU A 189 1.72 14.51 4.32
N ILE A 190 0.67 15.26 4.73
CA ILE A 190 -0.37 14.73 5.63
C ILE A 190 -1.71 14.73 4.90
N ARG A 191 -2.29 13.54 4.67
CA ARG A 191 -3.58 13.37 4.00
C ARG A 191 -4.75 13.41 5.00
N TYR A 192 -5.86 14.06 4.62
CA TYR A 192 -7.05 14.33 5.42
C TYR A 192 -8.28 14.44 4.50
N PRO A 193 -9.52 14.09 4.89
CA PRO A 193 -10.04 13.85 6.25
C PRO A 193 -10.16 12.38 6.67
N GLY A 194 -9.59 11.43 5.90
CA GLY A 194 -9.47 10.05 6.34
C GLY A 194 -10.26 9.02 5.55
N GLY A 195 -9.68 8.49 4.45
CA GLY A 195 -10.20 7.37 3.68
C GLY A 195 -11.66 7.54 3.28
N SER A 196 -12.46 6.49 3.39
CA SER A 196 -13.90 6.45 3.08
C SER A 196 -14.75 7.52 3.76
N TRP A 197 -14.24 8.18 4.80
CA TRP A 197 -14.96 9.29 5.42
C TRP A 197 -14.91 10.54 4.57
N ALA A 198 -13.94 10.68 3.67
CA ALA A 198 -13.83 11.82 2.77
C ALA A 198 -15.10 12.01 1.94
N ASP A 199 -15.69 10.93 1.43
CA ASP A 199 -16.88 10.95 0.55
C ASP A 199 -18.20 11.27 1.26
N GLN A 200 -18.11 11.62 2.54
CA GLN A 200 -19.21 12.04 3.37
C GLN A 200 -18.84 13.24 4.28
N TYR A 201 -17.65 13.84 4.07
CA TYR A 201 -17.15 14.89 4.93
C TYR A 201 -17.53 16.28 4.44
N LEU A 202 -18.56 16.83 5.03
CA LEU A 202 -18.97 18.22 4.80
C LEU A 202 -18.07 19.17 5.56
N TRP A 203 -17.02 19.66 4.91
CA TRP A 203 -15.92 20.39 5.54
C TRP A 203 -16.36 21.69 6.27
N GLN A 204 -17.35 22.42 5.74
CA GLN A 204 -17.86 23.66 6.34
C GLN A 204 -18.61 23.40 7.66
N ALA A 205 -19.31 22.28 7.73
CA ALA A 205 -20.06 21.86 8.91
C ALA A 205 -19.22 21.01 9.87
N ASN A 206 -18.08 20.52 9.43
CA ASN A 206 -17.24 19.53 10.10
C ASN A 206 -18.06 18.30 10.52
N THR A 207 -18.74 17.69 9.56
CA THR A 207 -19.60 16.53 9.83
C THR A 207 -19.36 15.43 8.79
N VAL A 208 -19.48 14.17 9.24
CA VAL A 208 -19.56 12.96 8.39
C VAL A 208 -20.92 12.33 8.61
N SER A 209 -21.70 12.07 7.56
CA SER A 209 -23.07 11.57 7.66
C SER A 209 -23.94 12.37 8.65
N GLY A 210 -23.71 13.67 8.78
CA GLY A 210 -24.40 14.56 9.72
C GLY A 210 -23.93 14.50 11.17
N ALA A 211 -22.95 13.67 11.51
CA ALA A 211 -22.32 13.62 12.84
C ALA A 211 -21.11 14.57 12.89
N ALA A 212 -21.06 15.45 13.90
CA ALA A 212 -19.93 16.37 14.09
C ALA A 212 -18.65 15.59 14.38
N GLN A 213 -17.56 16.03 13.73
CA GLN A 213 -16.24 15.45 13.90
C GLN A 213 -15.40 16.25 14.90
N PRO A 214 -14.48 15.61 15.61
CA PRO A 214 -13.65 16.29 16.61
C PRO A 214 -12.52 17.13 16.02
N VAL A 215 -12.01 16.80 14.84
CA VAL A 215 -10.92 17.53 14.17
C VAL A 215 -11.48 18.24 12.94
N ASP A 216 -11.43 19.56 12.94
CA ASP A 216 -11.81 20.36 11.78
C ASP A 216 -10.57 20.74 10.92
N PHE A 217 -10.84 21.27 9.73
CA PHE A 217 -9.78 21.66 8.79
C PHE A 217 -8.82 22.72 9.36
N ALA A 218 -9.27 23.61 10.23
CA ALA A 218 -8.41 24.63 10.83
C ALA A 218 -7.47 24.01 11.88
N GLN A 219 -7.95 23.08 12.67
CA GLN A 219 -7.15 22.32 13.64
C GLN A 219 -6.12 21.45 12.92
N TYR A 220 -6.56 20.65 11.94
CA TYR A 220 -5.68 19.87 11.07
C TYR A 220 -4.59 20.76 10.44
N SER A 221 -5.00 21.86 9.79
CA SER A 221 -4.07 22.78 9.13
C SER A 221 -3.02 23.36 10.10
N SER A 222 -3.46 23.76 11.31
CA SER A 222 -2.56 24.27 12.33
C SER A 222 -1.55 23.22 12.81
N GLN A 223 -1.97 21.98 12.92
CA GLN A 223 -1.10 20.88 13.33
C GLN A 223 -0.06 20.55 12.26
N VAL A 224 -0.46 20.51 10.98
CA VAL A 224 0.45 20.33 9.85
C VAL A 224 1.46 21.48 9.74
N ASP A 225 1.03 22.73 9.96
CA ASP A 225 1.92 23.90 9.93
C ASP A 225 2.98 23.88 11.05
N ALA A 226 2.77 23.08 12.10
CA ALA A 226 3.76 22.86 13.17
C ALA A 226 4.78 21.75 12.83
N ILE A 227 4.52 20.93 11.82
CA ILE A 227 5.46 19.93 11.31
C ILE A 227 6.52 20.61 10.45
N SER A 228 7.78 20.25 10.62
CA SER A 228 8.88 20.80 9.81
C SER A 228 8.72 20.42 8.33
N GLY A 229 8.44 21.41 7.48
CA GLY A 229 8.18 21.14 6.05
C GLY A 229 6.76 20.67 5.77
N GLY A 230 5.86 20.67 6.75
CA GLY A 230 4.50 20.14 6.65
C GLY A 230 3.70 20.67 5.45
N GLN A 231 3.11 19.75 4.71
CA GLN A 231 2.30 19.96 3.52
C GLN A 231 0.94 19.28 3.69
N LYS A 232 -0.09 19.93 3.22
CA LYS A 232 -1.47 19.46 3.35
C LYS A 232 -1.90 18.76 2.08
N PHE A 233 -2.41 17.55 2.23
CA PHE A 233 -3.07 16.77 1.19
C PHE A 233 -4.53 16.57 1.61
N VAL A 234 -5.48 17.00 0.78
CA VAL A 234 -6.90 17.02 1.15
C VAL A 234 -7.74 16.34 0.08
N THR A 235 -8.53 15.37 0.52
CA THR A 235 -9.54 14.69 -0.28
C THR A 235 -10.86 15.44 -0.13
N VAL A 236 -11.47 15.86 -1.25
CA VAL A 236 -12.80 16.50 -1.24
C VAL A 236 -13.91 15.45 -1.33
N ASP A 237 -15.03 15.73 -0.70
CA ASP A 237 -16.22 14.88 -0.75
C ASP A 237 -16.80 14.86 -2.17
N TYR A 238 -16.50 13.79 -2.91
CA TYR A 238 -17.10 13.50 -4.19
C TYR A 238 -18.44 12.79 -4.01
N GLY A 239 -18.55 11.91 -3.04
CA GLY A 239 -19.65 10.99 -2.87
C GLY A 239 -20.98 11.64 -2.50
N SER A 240 -20.96 12.74 -1.74
CA SER A 240 -22.17 13.36 -1.21
C SER A 240 -22.27 14.89 -1.29
N ASP A 241 -21.19 15.60 -1.63
CA ASP A 241 -21.17 17.06 -1.71
C ASP A 241 -21.18 17.57 -3.17
N THR A 242 -20.79 18.80 -3.40
CA THR A 242 -20.89 19.48 -4.70
C THR A 242 -19.55 20.07 -5.16
N PRO A 243 -19.33 20.21 -6.50
CA PRO A 243 -18.17 20.90 -7.05
C PRO A 243 -17.98 22.31 -6.46
N GLN A 244 -19.09 23.03 -6.17
CA GLN A 244 -19.07 24.39 -5.63
C GLN A 244 -18.55 24.42 -4.18
N ASP A 245 -18.83 23.40 -3.40
CA ASP A 245 -18.33 23.31 -2.02
C ASP A 245 -16.84 22.91 -2.00
N ALA A 246 -16.38 22.04 -2.90
CA ALA A 246 -14.97 21.76 -3.13
C ALA A 246 -14.21 23.04 -3.55
N ALA A 247 -14.73 23.81 -4.49
CA ALA A 247 -14.16 25.09 -4.93
C ALA A 247 -14.15 26.14 -3.79
N ALA A 248 -15.16 26.12 -2.93
CA ALA A 248 -15.18 26.98 -1.74
C ALA A 248 -14.08 26.60 -0.74
N TRP A 249 -13.78 25.31 -0.59
CA TRP A 249 -12.68 24.84 0.25
C TRP A 249 -11.31 25.27 -0.31
N VAL A 250 -11.11 25.12 -1.63
CA VAL A 250 -9.91 25.63 -2.30
C VAL A 250 -9.76 27.13 -2.10
N THR A 251 -10.84 27.92 -2.21
CA THR A 251 -10.84 29.37 -1.97
C THR A 251 -10.49 29.70 -0.52
N GLN A 252 -11.09 28.99 0.45
CA GLN A 252 -10.81 29.14 1.87
C GLN A 252 -9.33 28.85 2.15
N SER A 253 -8.82 27.73 1.67
CA SER A 253 -7.42 27.34 1.81
C SER A 253 -6.47 28.42 1.29
N ALA A 254 -6.71 28.93 0.07
CA ALA A 254 -5.85 29.91 -0.56
C ALA A 254 -5.87 31.30 0.14
N THR A 255 -6.98 31.68 0.80
CA THR A 255 -7.18 33.01 1.37
C THR A 255 -6.95 33.10 2.87
N SER A 256 -7.02 32.00 3.60
CA SER A 256 -6.92 31.94 5.06
C SER A 256 -5.48 31.69 5.59
N GLY A 257 -4.52 31.47 4.69
CA GLY A 257 -3.17 31.05 5.08
C GLY A 257 -3.05 29.54 5.39
N GLN A 258 -4.08 28.75 5.08
CA GLN A 258 -4.16 27.30 5.27
C GLN A 258 -3.85 26.54 3.96
N GLY A 259 -2.89 27.02 3.17
CA GLY A 259 -2.62 26.51 1.81
C GLY A 259 -2.48 25.01 1.75
N VAL A 260 -3.26 24.38 0.86
CA VAL A 260 -3.21 22.96 0.56
C VAL A 260 -2.27 22.73 -0.62
N SER A 261 -1.39 21.76 -0.49
CA SER A 261 -0.38 21.41 -1.51
C SER A 261 -0.92 20.47 -2.56
N LEU A 262 -1.84 19.57 -2.17
CA LEU A 262 -2.41 18.55 -3.03
C LEU A 262 -3.89 18.34 -2.69
N TRP A 263 -4.72 18.19 -3.71
CA TRP A 263 -6.12 17.88 -3.62
C TRP A 263 -6.41 16.55 -4.32
N GLU A 264 -7.40 15.84 -3.84
CA GLU A 264 -7.89 14.60 -4.44
C GLU A 264 -9.41 14.66 -4.57
N ILE A 265 -9.98 14.04 -5.59
CA ILE A 265 -11.42 14.02 -5.86
C ILE A 265 -12.01 12.66 -5.46
N GLY A 266 -12.58 12.58 -4.25
CA GLY A 266 -13.12 11.34 -3.72
C GLY A 266 -12.04 10.42 -3.15
N ASN A 267 -12.46 9.27 -2.62
CA ASN A 267 -11.60 8.23 -2.07
C ASN A 267 -12.03 6.87 -2.62
N GLU A 268 -11.16 6.17 -3.36
CA GLU A 268 -11.42 4.81 -3.88
C GLU A 268 -12.76 4.67 -4.62
N GLU A 269 -13.18 5.69 -5.36
CA GLU A 269 -14.49 5.75 -6.03
C GLU A 269 -14.71 4.63 -7.06
N TYR A 270 -13.65 3.92 -7.44
CA TYR A 270 -13.73 2.67 -8.19
C TYR A 270 -14.30 1.51 -7.37
N GLY A 271 -14.35 1.64 -6.05
CA GLY A 271 -14.76 0.62 -5.10
C GLY A 271 -16.21 0.73 -4.66
N SER A 272 -16.99 -0.33 -4.82
CA SER A 272 -18.40 -0.35 -4.38
C SER A 272 -18.59 -0.29 -2.86
N TRP A 273 -17.52 -0.18 -2.09
CA TRP A 273 -17.53 0.02 -0.64
C TRP A 273 -17.59 1.49 -0.24
N GLU A 274 -17.35 2.42 -1.18
CA GLU A 274 -17.40 3.84 -0.93
C GLU A 274 -18.83 4.40 -1.05
N THR A 275 -19.03 5.60 -0.52
CA THR A 275 -20.31 6.32 -0.62
C THR A 275 -20.33 7.16 -1.86
N ASP A 276 -21.12 6.79 -2.85
CA ASP A 276 -21.35 7.57 -4.06
C ASP A 276 -22.86 7.73 -4.31
N SER A 277 -23.36 8.97 -4.28
CA SER A 277 -24.77 9.33 -4.52
C SER A 277 -25.08 9.65 -5.97
N HIS A 278 -24.11 9.59 -6.88
CA HIS A 278 -24.31 9.86 -8.29
C HIS A 278 -25.11 8.75 -9.00
N THR A 279 -25.58 9.04 -10.20
CA THR A 279 -26.22 8.02 -11.04
C THR A 279 -25.17 7.07 -11.59
N ASP A 280 -25.41 5.76 -11.52
CA ASP A 280 -24.47 4.70 -11.90
C ASP A 280 -23.13 4.81 -11.16
N PRO A 281 -23.15 4.78 -9.79
CA PRO A 281 -21.97 4.94 -8.95
C PRO A 281 -20.90 3.89 -9.28
N HIS A 282 -19.64 4.20 -8.93
CA HIS A 282 -18.48 3.31 -9.06
C HIS A 282 -18.24 2.81 -10.51
N THR A 283 -18.61 3.59 -11.50
CA THR A 283 -18.27 3.32 -12.91
C THR A 283 -17.34 4.41 -13.45
N ALA A 284 -16.37 4.02 -14.27
CA ALA A 284 -15.41 4.94 -14.89
C ALA A 284 -16.09 6.15 -15.58
N SER A 285 -17.17 5.88 -16.33
CA SER A 285 -17.91 6.93 -17.05
C SER A 285 -18.68 7.88 -16.12
N SER A 286 -19.18 7.39 -14.99
CA SER A 286 -19.83 8.22 -13.98
C SER A 286 -18.80 9.10 -13.27
N TYR A 287 -17.71 8.52 -12.81
CA TYR A 287 -16.65 9.27 -12.14
C TYR A 287 -16.06 10.33 -13.09
N ALA A 288 -15.64 10.00 -14.31
CA ALA A 288 -15.12 10.95 -15.29
C ALA A 288 -16.12 12.11 -15.58
N THR A 289 -17.42 11.81 -15.67
CA THR A 289 -18.44 12.83 -15.93
C THR A 289 -18.65 13.77 -14.74
N ASN A 290 -18.64 13.24 -13.51
CA ASN A 290 -18.99 14.00 -12.31
C ASN A 290 -17.75 14.64 -11.64
N ALA A 291 -16.56 14.06 -11.74
CA ALA A 291 -15.31 14.62 -11.21
C ALA A 291 -14.83 15.84 -12.02
N LEU A 292 -15.07 15.87 -13.33
CA LEU A 292 -14.66 16.98 -14.19
C LEU A 292 -15.16 18.36 -13.69
N PRO A 293 -16.44 18.56 -13.32
CA PRO A 293 -16.87 19.82 -12.71
C PRO A 293 -16.14 20.18 -11.41
N TYR A 294 -15.79 19.19 -10.56
CA TYR A 294 -14.97 19.43 -9.36
C TYR A 294 -13.62 20.03 -9.75
N MET A 295 -12.89 19.37 -10.67
CA MET A 295 -11.58 19.83 -11.13
C MET A 295 -11.65 21.23 -11.71
N GLN A 296 -12.64 21.51 -12.58
CA GLN A 296 -12.83 22.80 -13.24
C GLN A 296 -13.16 23.92 -12.25
N ASP A 297 -14.10 23.70 -11.33
CA ASP A 297 -14.48 24.68 -10.33
C ASP A 297 -13.34 24.94 -9.33
N MET A 298 -12.61 23.91 -8.91
CA MET A 298 -11.43 24.03 -8.05
C MET A 298 -10.29 24.77 -8.76
N LYS A 299 -10.01 24.51 -10.05
CA LYS A 299 -9.04 25.26 -10.87
C LYS A 299 -9.49 26.70 -11.09
N ALA A 300 -10.78 26.96 -11.24
CA ALA A 300 -11.30 28.33 -11.32
C ALA A 300 -11.13 29.09 -10.02
N ALA A 301 -11.26 28.41 -8.86
CA ALA A 301 -11.01 28.98 -7.53
C ALA A 301 -9.51 29.26 -7.29
N ASN A 302 -8.65 28.33 -7.72
CA ASN A 302 -7.19 28.49 -7.67
C ASN A 302 -6.54 27.80 -8.87
N PRO A 303 -6.09 28.53 -9.87
CA PRO A 303 -5.45 27.95 -11.07
C PRO A 303 -4.16 27.14 -10.79
N ASN A 304 -3.58 27.27 -9.61
CA ASN A 304 -2.39 26.53 -9.20
C ASN A 304 -2.73 25.29 -8.32
N ALA A 305 -4.00 25.00 -8.07
CA ALA A 305 -4.39 23.80 -7.34
C ALA A 305 -3.84 22.56 -8.04
N GLN A 306 -3.13 21.72 -7.32
CA GLN A 306 -2.69 20.41 -7.79
C GLN A 306 -3.79 19.41 -7.44
N ILE A 307 -4.29 18.69 -8.44
CA ILE A 307 -5.46 17.81 -8.28
C ILE A 307 -5.10 16.42 -8.78
N CYS A 308 -5.28 15.43 -7.91
CA CYS A 308 -5.21 14.01 -8.24
C CYS A 308 -6.62 13.45 -8.46
N TYR A 309 -6.68 12.42 -9.28
CA TYR A 309 -7.85 11.53 -9.39
C TYR A 309 -7.53 10.19 -8.75
N ASP A 310 -8.57 9.46 -8.36
CA ASP A 310 -8.47 8.11 -7.83
C ASP A 310 -7.97 7.14 -8.90
N TYR A 311 -6.75 6.65 -8.76
CA TYR A 311 -6.17 5.68 -9.67
C TYR A 311 -6.51 4.26 -9.22
N ALA A 312 -7.25 3.52 -10.04
CA ALA A 312 -7.54 2.12 -9.78
C ALA A 312 -6.33 1.24 -10.10
N MET A 313 -5.91 0.39 -9.16
CA MET A 313 -4.83 -0.58 -9.33
C MET A 313 -5.34 -1.92 -9.85
N ASP A 314 -4.45 -2.70 -10.52
CA ASP A 314 -4.73 -4.11 -10.86
C ASP A 314 -4.91 -4.94 -9.58
N GLY A 315 -6.10 -5.50 -9.41
CA GLY A 315 -6.42 -6.37 -8.27
C GLY A 315 -5.59 -7.65 -8.18
N THR A 316 -4.81 -8.00 -9.20
CA THR A 316 -3.84 -9.10 -9.11
C THR A 316 -2.51 -8.68 -8.49
N LEU A 317 -2.17 -7.40 -8.55
CA LEU A 317 -0.97 -6.81 -7.93
C LEU A 317 -1.28 -6.26 -6.54
N ALA A 318 -2.45 -5.67 -6.37
CA ALA A 318 -2.94 -5.08 -5.12
C ALA A 318 -4.28 -5.69 -4.69
N PRO A 319 -4.33 -6.95 -4.24
CA PRO A 319 -5.58 -7.63 -3.90
C PRO A 319 -6.42 -6.95 -2.81
N GLY A 320 -5.82 -6.08 -2.01
CA GLY A 320 -6.50 -5.33 -0.94
C GLY A 320 -7.18 -4.04 -1.41
N SER A 321 -6.71 -3.42 -2.49
CA SER A 321 -7.22 -2.12 -2.98
C SER A 321 -7.52 -2.09 -4.48
N GLY A 322 -7.02 -3.07 -5.24
CA GLY A 322 -7.18 -3.09 -6.71
C GLY A 322 -8.48 -3.72 -7.17
N VAL A 323 -8.85 -3.42 -8.42
CA VAL A 323 -10.06 -3.93 -9.09
C VAL A 323 -9.71 -4.61 -10.41
N THR A 324 -10.67 -5.32 -11.00
CA THR A 324 -10.44 -6.09 -12.23
C THR A 324 -10.58 -5.27 -13.50
N ASP A 325 -11.28 -4.16 -13.45
CA ASP A 325 -11.55 -3.22 -14.55
C ASP A 325 -10.73 -1.94 -14.47
N PHE A 326 -9.61 -1.98 -13.75
CA PHE A 326 -8.71 -0.86 -13.50
C PHE A 326 -8.27 -0.14 -14.80
N GLN A 327 -8.05 -0.86 -15.90
CA GLN A 327 -7.65 -0.26 -17.16
C GLN A 327 -8.78 0.58 -17.77
N ASP A 328 -10.03 0.08 -17.74
CA ASP A 328 -11.19 0.83 -18.24
C ASP A 328 -11.44 2.08 -17.39
N TRP A 329 -11.26 1.97 -16.06
CA TRP A 329 -11.34 3.09 -15.14
C TRP A 329 -10.33 4.18 -15.49
N ASN A 330 -9.04 3.86 -15.49
CA ASN A 330 -7.98 4.83 -15.70
C ASN A 330 -7.97 5.42 -17.10
N ASP A 331 -8.16 4.59 -18.14
CA ASP A 331 -8.21 5.05 -19.53
C ASP A 331 -9.39 5.99 -19.77
N THR A 332 -10.57 5.72 -19.22
CA THR A 332 -11.75 6.54 -19.38
C THR A 332 -11.56 7.92 -18.74
N ILE A 333 -11.04 7.98 -17.53
CA ILE A 333 -10.84 9.23 -16.78
C ILE A 333 -9.75 10.07 -17.42
N LEU A 334 -8.58 9.49 -17.67
CA LEU A 334 -7.47 10.21 -18.29
C LEU A 334 -7.80 10.71 -19.68
N GLN A 335 -8.60 9.97 -20.47
CA GLN A 335 -9.04 10.42 -21.78
C GLN A 335 -10.04 11.58 -21.71
N ALA A 336 -10.88 11.64 -20.67
CA ALA A 336 -11.90 12.66 -20.52
C ALA A 336 -11.33 13.96 -19.91
N ASP A 337 -10.47 13.85 -18.90
CA ASP A 337 -10.17 14.90 -17.94
C ASP A 337 -8.68 15.28 -17.89
N GLU A 338 -7.84 14.76 -18.81
CA GLU A 338 -6.37 14.93 -18.81
C GLU A 338 -5.90 16.38 -18.59
N ALA A 339 -6.65 17.37 -19.11
CA ALA A 339 -6.27 18.77 -19.05
C ALA A 339 -6.36 19.40 -17.64
N ASP A 340 -7.16 18.79 -16.75
CA ASP A 340 -7.42 19.30 -15.40
C ASP A 340 -6.78 18.44 -14.30
N ILE A 341 -6.30 17.22 -14.64
CA ILE A 341 -5.57 16.32 -13.77
C ILE A 341 -4.09 16.76 -13.66
N ASN A 342 -3.51 16.69 -12.48
CA ASN A 342 -2.07 16.87 -12.26
C ASN A 342 -1.39 15.59 -11.82
N CYS A 343 -2.12 14.69 -11.17
CA CYS A 343 -1.58 13.46 -10.62
C CYS A 343 -2.63 12.34 -10.55
N ALA A 344 -2.11 11.12 -10.44
CA ALA A 344 -2.86 9.95 -10.02
C ALA A 344 -2.57 9.68 -8.53
N ASP A 345 -3.59 9.45 -7.74
CA ASP A 345 -3.45 8.92 -6.39
C ASP A 345 -3.63 7.41 -6.40
N VAL A 346 -2.62 6.71 -5.95
CA VAL A 346 -2.56 5.24 -5.90
C VAL A 346 -2.77 4.79 -4.47
N HIS A 347 -3.70 3.87 -4.26
CA HIS A 347 -3.83 3.15 -2.99
C HIS A 347 -3.23 1.75 -3.14
N TRP A 348 -2.30 1.40 -2.25
CA TRP A 348 -1.55 0.17 -2.33
C TRP A 348 -1.68 -0.69 -1.08
N TYR A 349 -2.52 -1.74 -1.17
CA TYR A 349 -2.68 -2.77 -0.16
C TYR A 349 -2.49 -4.15 -0.82
N PRO A 350 -1.29 -4.73 -0.76
CA PRO A 350 -1.00 -5.99 -1.47
C PRO A 350 -1.68 -7.22 -0.85
N ILE A 351 -2.29 -7.09 0.34
CA ILE A 351 -2.98 -8.21 1.00
C ILE A 351 -4.46 -7.86 1.21
N ASN A 352 -5.34 -8.79 0.82
CA ASN A 352 -6.75 -8.76 1.16
C ASN A 352 -7.00 -9.61 2.41
N GLY A 353 -7.46 -9.00 3.51
CA GLY A 353 -7.69 -9.67 4.78
C GLY A 353 -6.44 -9.78 5.67
N VAL A 354 -6.56 -10.51 6.77
CA VAL A 354 -5.46 -10.64 7.75
C VAL A 354 -4.34 -11.50 7.17
N PRO A 355 -3.09 -11.01 7.15
CA PRO A 355 -1.96 -11.82 6.73
C PRO A 355 -1.82 -13.09 7.57
N THR A 356 -1.70 -14.22 6.90
CA THR A 356 -1.41 -15.54 7.53
C THR A 356 -0.01 -16.04 7.17
N GLU A 357 0.72 -15.23 6.46
CA GLU A 357 1.98 -15.53 5.78
C GLU A 357 3.19 -15.43 6.75
N SER A 358 4.36 -15.75 6.26
CA SER A 358 5.62 -15.52 6.97
C SER A 358 6.15 -14.10 6.72
N VAL A 359 7.07 -13.63 7.56
CA VAL A 359 7.82 -12.38 7.35
C VAL A 359 8.35 -12.30 5.91
N GLN A 360 8.95 -13.38 5.41
CA GLN A 360 9.50 -13.43 4.07
C GLN A 360 8.43 -13.25 3.00
N SER A 361 7.28 -13.95 3.10
CA SER A 361 6.20 -13.84 2.11
C SER A 361 5.54 -12.46 2.09
N ILE A 362 5.44 -11.80 3.25
CA ILE A 362 4.97 -10.40 3.33
C ILE A 362 5.94 -9.47 2.61
N MET A 363 7.24 -9.66 2.84
CA MET A 363 8.26 -8.83 2.19
C MET A 363 8.37 -9.10 0.68
N GLU A 364 8.12 -10.32 0.20
CA GLU A 364 8.09 -10.65 -1.23
C GLU A 364 6.99 -9.88 -2.00
N LEU A 365 5.97 -9.33 -1.33
CA LEU A 365 4.96 -8.48 -1.97
C LEU A 365 5.53 -7.16 -2.49
N ILE A 366 6.63 -6.68 -1.92
CA ILE A 366 7.38 -5.51 -2.42
C ILE A 366 7.84 -5.72 -3.87
N ASP A 367 8.12 -6.95 -4.27
CA ASP A 367 8.55 -7.31 -5.62
C ASP A 367 7.45 -7.07 -6.70
N ASN A 368 6.20 -6.81 -6.31
CA ASN A 368 5.12 -6.44 -7.23
C ASN A 368 5.13 -4.93 -7.57
N ILE A 369 5.74 -4.09 -6.74
CA ILE A 369 5.72 -2.63 -6.93
C ILE A 369 6.30 -2.19 -8.28
N PRO A 370 7.41 -2.76 -8.79
CA PRO A 370 7.91 -2.41 -10.12
C PRO A 370 6.90 -2.60 -11.25
N ALA A 371 6.08 -3.67 -11.19
CA ALA A 371 5.03 -3.91 -12.17
C ALA A 371 3.88 -2.91 -12.01
N ALA A 372 3.44 -2.67 -10.78
CA ALA A 372 2.41 -1.71 -10.44
C ALA A 372 2.80 -0.28 -10.88
N ALA A 373 4.01 0.17 -10.56
CA ALA A 373 4.51 1.48 -11.00
C ALA A 373 4.60 1.59 -12.54
N ALA A 374 4.97 0.50 -13.22
CA ALA A 374 5.02 0.48 -14.69
C ALA A 374 3.62 0.62 -15.32
N GLU A 375 2.57 0.10 -14.70
CA GLU A 375 1.18 0.31 -15.13
C GLU A 375 0.79 1.78 -14.98
N VAL A 376 1.04 2.40 -13.84
CA VAL A 376 0.78 3.83 -13.60
C VAL A 376 1.52 4.68 -14.63
N HIS A 377 2.81 4.46 -14.82
CA HIS A 377 3.60 5.19 -15.82
C HIS A 377 3.08 4.99 -17.24
N THR A 378 2.60 3.80 -17.59
CA THR A 378 2.05 3.51 -18.91
C THR A 378 0.76 4.30 -19.15
N ALA A 379 -0.14 4.30 -18.19
CA ALA A 379 -1.39 5.06 -18.25
C ALA A 379 -1.10 6.56 -18.37
N LEU A 380 -0.32 7.14 -17.45
CA LEU A 380 0.00 8.57 -17.47
C LEU A 380 0.76 8.98 -18.74
N SER A 381 1.78 8.23 -19.16
CA SER A 381 2.53 8.58 -20.36
C SER A 381 1.72 8.48 -21.66
N THR A 382 0.63 7.74 -21.66
CA THR A 382 -0.26 7.59 -22.82
C THR A 382 -1.17 8.80 -22.99
N TYR A 383 -1.68 9.34 -21.90
CA TYR A 383 -2.70 10.40 -21.91
C TYR A 383 -2.14 11.76 -21.48
N ASP A 384 -1.47 11.84 -20.34
CA ASP A 384 -0.81 13.05 -19.84
C ASP A 384 0.61 12.77 -19.35
N PRO A 385 1.62 12.90 -20.23
CA PRO A 385 3.03 12.70 -19.84
C PRO A 385 3.57 13.74 -18.83
N SER A 386 2.82 14.78 -18.50
CA SER A 386 3.22 15.79 -17.50
C SER A 386 2.69 15.45 -16.10
N ALA A 387 1.70 14.58 -16.01
CA ALA A 387 1.15 14.14 -14.73
C ALA A 387 2.16 13.24 -13.99
N TYR A 388 2.09 13.31 -12.67
CA TYR A 388 2.87 12.46 -11.77
C TYR A 388 1.93 11.55 -10.98
N PHE A 389 2.49 10.73 -10.11
CA PHE A 389 1.66 9.96 -9.17
C PHE A 389 2.22 10.03 -7.75
N VAL A 390 1.32 9.84 -6.81
CA VAL A 390 1.59 9.62 -5.39
C VAL A 390 1.01 8.27 -4.98
N VAL A 391 1.53 7.69 -3.91
CA VAL A 391 0.88 6.59 -3.21
C VAL A 391 0.28 7.22 -1.95
N GLY A 392 -0.94 7.76 -2.10
CA GLY A 392 -1.60 8.56 -1.04
C GLY A 392 -2.10 7.70 0.10
N GLU A 393 -2.18 6.37 -0.12
CA GLU A 393 -2.56 5.44 0.93
C GLU A 393 -1.89 4.09 0.76
N THR A 394 -1.20 3.62 1.80
CA THR A 394 -0.58 2.29 1.80
C THR A 394 -0.46 1.70 3.20
N ASN A 395 -0.62 0.38 3.26
CA ASN A 395 -0.25 -0.48 4.38
C ASN A 395 -0.02 -1.90 3.82
N MET A 396 0.44 -2.85 4.64
CA MET A 396 0.64 -4.23 4.16
C MET A 396 -0.67 -4.94 3.82
N SER A 397 -1.78 -4.56 4.45
CA SER A 397 -3.10 -5.16 4.26
C SER A 397 -4.19 -4.10 4.42
N GLN A 398 -5.30 -4.27 3.69
CA GLN A 398 -6.53 -3.50 3.89
C GLN A 398 -7.26 -3.83 5.22
N THR A 399 -6.78 -4.79 5.98
CA THR A 399 -7.37 -5.19 7.26
C THR A 399 -6.35 -4.97 8.37
N ALA A 400 -6.74 -4.24 9.42
CA ALA A 400 -5.91 -4.05 10.61
C ALA A 400 -5.46 -5.39 11.16
N ASN A 401 -4.18 -5.51 11.49
CA ASN A 401 -3.58 -6.80 11.84
C ASN A 401 -2.39 -6.64 12.79
N ALA A 402 -2.04 -7.72 13.50
CA ALA A 402 -0.95 -7.73 14.47
C ALA A 402 0.44 -7.51 13.87
N TRP A 403 0.65 -7.80 12.60
CA TRP A 403 1.96 -7.65 11.95
C TRP A 403 2.41 -6.18 11.86
N ASN A 404 1.46 -5.25 11.93
CA ASN A 404 1.77 -3.83 12.00
C ASN A 404 2.51 -3.45 13.29
N GLU A 405 2.23 -4.16 14.38
CA GLU A 405 2.85 -3.96 15.70
C GLU A 405 4.11 -4.81 15.91
N GLU A 406 4.46 -5.69 14.95
CA GLU A 406 5.64 -6.54 14.96
C GLU A 406 6.79 -5.96 14.11
N PRO A 407 8.04 -6.38 14.29
CA PRO A 407 9.19 -5.85 13.54
C PRO A 407 9.02 -5.84 12.03
N VAL A 408 8.30 -6.80 11.45
CA VAL A 408 8.01 -6.84 10.01
C VAL A 408 7.25 -5.61 9.55
N GLY A 409 6.44 -4.98 10.42
CA GLY A 409 5.79 -3.70 10.12
C GLY A 409 6.80 -2.60 9.76
N ALA A 410 7.92 -2.53 10.48
CA ALA A 410 9.00 -1.59 10.14
C ALA A 410 9.68 -1.97 8.82
N LEU A 411 9.96 -3.27 8.63
CA LEU A 411 10.64 -3.76 7.43
C LEU A 411 9.81 -3.46 6.17
N PHE A 412 8.51 -3.80 6.23
CA PHE A 412 7.59 -3.53 5.14
C PHE A 412 7.47 -2.03 4.86
N ALA A 413 7.22 -1.22 5.89
CA ALA A 413 7.07 0.23 5.75
C ALA A 413 8.29 0.89 5.09
N ALA A 414 9.52 0.51 5.53
CA ALA A 414 10.76 1.02 4.96
C ALA A 414 10.99 0.57 3.52
N ALA A 415 10.80 -0.71 3.21
CA ALA A 415 11.02 -1.26 1.88
C ALA A 415 9.95 -0.76 0.90
N ASN A 416 8.67 -0.77 1.31
CA ASN A 416 7.55 -0.29 0.50
C ASN A 416 7.74 1.17 0.08
N SER A 417 8.04 2.06 1.03
CA SER A 417 8.24 3.47 0.70
C SER A 417 9.42 3.68 -0.25
N MET A 418 10.54 3.02 0.01
CA MET A 418 11.74 3.19 -0.83
C MET A 418 11.59 2.56 -2.21
N GLU A 419 10.86 1.44 -2.31
CA GLU A 419 10.58 0.83 -3.62
C GLU A 419 9.74 1.76 -4.48
N TRP A 420 8.57 2.22 -3.99
CA TRP A 420 7.71 3.15 -4.72
C TRP A 420 8.45 4.44 -5.14
N LEU A 421 9.22 5.05 -4.24
CA LEU A 421 10.01 6.24 -4.54
C LEU A 421 11.08 5.95 -5.61
N SER A 422 11.71 4.77 -5.57
CA SER A 422 12.69 4.36 -6.57
C SER A 422 12.08 4.17 -7.96
N PHE A 423 10.79 3.88 -8.03
CA PHE A 423 10.02 3.72 -9.26
C PHE A 423 9.18 4.95 -9.62
N GLY A 424 9.39 6.10 -8.98
CA GLY A 424 8.94 7.40 -9.45
C GLY A 424 7.73 7.98 -8.74
N ALA A 425 7.21 7.35 -7.69
CA ALA A 425 6.24 7.99 -6.81
C ALA A 425 6.81 9.30 -6.24
N GLN A 426 6.01 10.35 -6.16
CA GLN A 426 6.43 11.64 -5.61
C GLN A 426 6.31 11.70 -4.09
N SER A 427 5.36 10.96 -3.52
CA SER A 427 5.18 10.72 -2.09
C SER A 427 4.65 9.31 -1.87
N VAL A 428 4.90 8.77 -0.67
CA VAL A 428 4.34 7.50 -0.20
C VAL A 428 3.82 7.70 1.21
N ASP A 429 2.50 7.64 1.37
CA ASP A 429 1.80 8.06 2.57
C ASP A 429 1.18 6.85 3.28
N TRP A 430 1.63 6.59 4.52
CA TRP A 430 1.16 5.45 5.30
C TRP A 430 -0.27 5.64 5.80
N TRP A 431 -1.09 4.60 5.79
CA TRP A 431 -2.36 4.56 6.48
C TRP A 431 -2.19 3.88 7.83
N ASP A 432 -2.25 4.57 8.99
CA ASP A 432 -2.42 6.00 9.21
C ASP A 432 -1.60 6.48 10.43
N VAL A 433 -1.84 7.70 10.98
CA VAL A 433 -1.15 8.17 12.21
C VAL A 433 -1.64 7.38 13.41
N HIS A 434 -2.95 7.43 13.69
CA HIS A 434 -3.59 6.67 14.75
C HIS A 434 -4.85 6.00 14.21
N ASN A 435 -5.05 4.75 14.57
CA ASN A 435 -6.29 4.06 14.33
C ASN A 435 -6.91 3.62 15.65
N TYR A 436 -8.23 3.45 15.69
CA TYR A 436 -8.90 2.86 16.84
C TYR A 436 -8.82 1.34 16.77
N GLY A 437 -7.61 0.81 16.97
CA GLY A 437 -7.32 -0.61 16.87
C GLY A 437 -7.58 -1.39 18.13
N THR A 438 -6.93 -2.53 18.18
CA THR A 438 -6.79 -3.39 19.37
C THR A 438 -5.30 -3.71 19.54
N PRO A 439 -4.84 -4.18 20.70
CA PRO A 439 -3.43 -4.53 20.90
C PRO A 439 -2.86 -5.57 19.92
N THR A 440 -3.64 -6.10 19.04
CA THR A 440 -3.28 -7.14 18.08
C THR A 440 -3.84 -6.91 16.69
N ALA A 441 -4.36 -5.71 16.40
CA ALA A 441 -4.91 -5.37 15.08
C ALA A 441 -5.03 -3.85 14.94
N ASP A 442 -4.00 -3.22 14.39
CA ASP A 442 -3.91 -1.79 14.16
C ASP A 442 -3.38 -1.47 12.76
N PHE A 443 -3.63 -0.26 12.28
CA PHE A 443 -3.01 0.34 11.09
C PHE A 443 -2.01 1.42 11.46
N GLY A 444 -2.19 2.04 12.63
CA GLY A 444 -1.51 3.25 13.05
C GLY A 444 0.01 3.13 13.10
N MET A 445 0.67 4.25 12.87
CA MET A 445 2.08 4.44 13.23
C MET A 445 2.27 4.65 14.72
N PHE A 446 1.21 5.09 15.41
CA PHE A 446 1.20 5.37 16.83
C PHE A 446 -0.05 4.80 17.50
N SER A 447 0.11 4.38 18.74
CA SER A 447 -1.00 3.89 19.56
C SER A 447 -2.02 4.99 19.82
N SER A 448 -3.30 4.67 19.67
CA SER A 448 -4.43 5.49 20.08
C SER A 448 -4.80 5.34 21.56
N ALA A 449 -4.15 4.43 22.29
CA ALA A 449 -4.45 3.99 23.65
C ALA A 449 -5.87 3.40 23.82
N THR A 450 -6.49 2.94 22.75
CA THR A 450 -7.81 2.29 22.81
C THR A 450 -7.69 0.80 23.11
N SER A 451 -8.72 0.22 23.69
CA SER A 451 -8.91 -1.24 23.86
C SER A 451 -7.73 -2.02 24.48
N GLY A 452 -6.82 -1.35 25.19
CA GLY A 452 -5.67 -2.02 25.85
C GLY A 452 -4.35 -1.89 25.11
N GLU A 453 -4.28 -1.08 24.07
CA GLU A 453 -3.06 -0.64 23.43
C GLU A 453 -2.08 0.01 24.43
N PRO A 454 -0.81 0.24 24.03
CA PRO A 454 0.14 1.06 24.79
C PRO A 454 -0.39 2.47 25.11
N ALA A 455 0.39 3.27 25.83
CA ALA A 455 0.06 4.68 26.02
C ALA A 455 -0.09 5.39 24.67
N VAL A 456 -1.00 6.38 24.61
CA VAL A 456 -1.19 7.21 23.41
C VAL A 456 0.16 7.74 22.90
N ASP A 457 0.29 7.88 21.60
CA ASP A 457 1.51 8.34 20.91
C ASP A 457 2.73 7.41 21.09
N THR A 458 2.53 6.17 21.56
CA THR A 458 3.62 5.19 21.56
C THR A 458 3.89 4.75 20.12
N PRO A 459 5.12 4.94 19.59
CA PRO A 459 5.42 4.56 18.22
C PRO A 459 5.33 3.05 18.02
N TYR A 460 4.69 2.62 16.94
CA TYR A 460 4.70 1.27 16.43
C TYR A 460 5.83 1.06 15.39
N PRO A 461 6.17 -0.18 15.05
CA PRO A 461 7.25 -0.49 14.12
C PRO A 461 7.23 0.29 12.80
N PRO A 462 6.11 0.53 12.10
CA PRO A 462 6.11 1.30 10.85
C PRO A 462 6.71 2.70 10.96
N TYR A 463 6.52 3.37 12.10
CA TYR A 463 7.15 4.67 12.36
C TYR A 463 8.67 4.61 12.23
N TYR A 464 9.31 3.61 12.84
CA TYR A 464 10.76 3.44 12.75
C TYR A 464 11.22 3.05 11.35
N GLY A 465 10.38 2.32 10.60
CA GLY A 465 10.61 2.04 9.18
C GLY A 465 10.70 3.33 8.38
N TYR A 466 9.74 4.22 8.52
CA TYR A 466 9.73 5.54 7.87
C TYR A 466 10.85 6.46 8.37
N GLU A 467 11.14 6.47 9.68
CA GLU A 467 12.28 7.24 10.21
C GLU A 467 13.61 6.81 9.60
N LEU A 468 13.81 5.51 9.34
CA LEU A 468 15.00 5.02 8.64
C LEU A 468 14.97 5.33 7.14
N ALA A 469 13.83 5.17 6.48
CA ALA A 469 13.65 5.53 5.07
C ALA A 469 13.89 7.03 4.82
N SER A 470 13.52 7.90 5.76
CA SER A 470 13.71 9.36 5.66
C SER A 470 15.17 9.78 5.53
N ARG A 471 16.11 8.91 5.93
CA ARG A 471 17.56 9.14 5.75
C ARG A 471 18.01 8.96 4.31
N LEU A 472 17.16 8.39 3.45
CA LEU A 472 17.34 8.22 2.02
C LEU A 472 16.38 9.12 1.24
N ALA A 473 15.13 9.20 1.65
CA ALA A 473 14.05 9.94 1.00
C ALA A 473 14.13 11.43 1.30
N VAL A 474 15.19 12.07 0.84
CA VAL A 474 15.43 13.51 1.03
C VAL A 474 15.09 14.25 -0.25
N LYS A 475 14.34 15.35 -0.15
CA LYS A 475 13.99 16.18 -1.31
C LYS A 475 15.24 16.61 -2.09
N GLY A 476 15.24 16.37 -3.39
CA GLY A 476 16.38 16.60 -4.28
C GLY A 476 17.40 15.46 -4.33
N ALA A 477 17.23 14.40 -3.54
CA ALA A 477 18.07 13.21 -3.62
C ALA A 477 17.75 12.37 -4.87
N LYS A 478 18.74 11.62 -5.33
CA LYS A 478 18.51 10.55 -6.29
C LYS A 478 18.48 9.23 -5.54
N VAL A 479 17.31 8.61 -5.48
CA VAL A 479 17.08 7.32 -4.82
C VAL A 479 17.02 6.19 -5.84
N GLY A 480 17.26 4.97 -5.39
CA GLY A 480 17.12 3.80 -6.24
C GLY A 480 17.33 2.50 -5.49
N THR A 481 16.92 1.41 -6.13
CA THR A 481 17.14 0.06 -5.61
C THR A 481 18.61 -0.35 -5.81
N LEU A 482 19.11 -1.20 -4.94
CA LEU A 482 20.48 -1.70 -4.92
C LEU A 482 20.48 -3.23 -4.90
N ALA A 483 21.00 -3.83 -5.97
CA ALA A 483 21.12 -5.28 -6.03
C ALA A 483 22.09 -5.79 -4.95
N VAL A 484 21.59 -6.66 -4.08
CA VAL A 484 22.37 -7.35 -3.06
C VAL A 484 22.36 -8.84 -3.37
N ALA A 485 23.52 -9.46 -3.51
CA ALA A 485 23.63 -10.88 -3.87
C ALA A 485 23.22 -11.85 -2.75
N THR A 486 22.84 -11.33 -1.59
CA THR A 486 22.39 -12.11 -0.44
C THR A 486 20.87 -12.25 -0.51
N PRO A 487 20.31 -13.48 -0.47
CA PRO A 487 18.85 -13.67 -0.46
C PRO A 487 18.23 -13.00 0.77
N ASN A 488 16.96 -12.61 0.63
CA ASN A 488 16.16 -11.95 1.66
C ASN A 488 16.66 -10.57 2.11
N ILE A 489 17.61 -9.98 1.38
CA ILE A 489 18.08 -8.61 1.65
C ILE A 489 17.58 -7.67 0.54
N TYR A 490 16.71 -6.74 0.90
CA TYR A 490 16.31 -5.61 0.06
C TYR A 490 17.31 -4.47 0.26
N GLY A 491 17.81 -3.91 -0.84
CA GLY A 491 18.82 -2.86 -0.81
C GLY A 491 18.33 -1.59 -1.49
N TYR A 492 18.60 -0.44 -0.88
CA TYR A 492 18.29 0.88 -1.42
C TYR A 492 19.46 1.82 -1.24
N TYR A 493 19.60 2.77 -2.16
CA TYR A 493 20.61 3.82 -2.06
C TYR A 493 20.00 5.20 -2.30
N SER A 494 20.69 6.19 -1.81
CA SER A 494 20.38 7.59 -2.08
C SER A 494 21.67 8.39 -2.29
N ASP A 495 21.76 9.07 -3.43
CA ASP A 495 22.72 10.13 -3.66
C ASP A 495 22.11 11.44 -3.15
N LEU A 496 22.53 11.85 -1.97
CA LEU A 496 21.97 12.98 -1.25
C LEU A 496 22.46 14.32 -1.81
N PRO A 497 21.67 15.41 -1.71
CA PRO A 497 22.14 16.75 -2.04
C PRO A 497 23.42 17.08 -1.29
N GLY A 498 24.38 17.70 -2.00
CA GLY A 498 25.69 18.04 -1.41
C GLY A 498 26.75 16.95 -1.50
N GLY A 499 26.46 15.81 -2.14
CA GLY A 499 27.44 14.76 -2.44
C GLY A 499 27.64 13.72 -1.32
N SER A 500 26.75 13.72 -0.33
CA SER A 500 26.64 12.64 0.65
C SER A 500 25.82 11.48 0.08
N TYR A 501 25.88 10.33 0.75
CA TYR A 501 25.09 9.15 0.37
C TYR A 501 24.46 8.51 1.60
N SER A 502 23.39 7.75 1.37
CA SER A 502 22.81 6.80 2.30
C SER A 502 22.55 5.47 1.60
N VAL A 503 22.75 4.37 2.32
CA VAL A 503 22.43 3.01 1.86
C VAL A 503 21.60 2.33 2.94
N MET A 504 20.46 1.74 2.56
CA MET A 504 19.61 0.97 3.45
C MET A 504 19.58 -0.49 3.02
N LEU A 505 19.69 -1.38 3.99
CA LEU A 505 19.54 -2.83 3.84
C LEU A 505 18.42 -3.29 4.75
N VAL A 506 17.45 -4.01 4.20
CA VAL A 506 16.35 -4.61 4.95
C VAL A 506 16.48 -6.12 4.87
N ASN A 507 16.65 -6.78 5.99
CA ASN A 507 16.78 -8.23 6.09
C ASN A 507 15.44 -8.87 6.47
N ALA A 508 14.81 -9.53 5.50
CA ALA A 508 13.55 -10.24 5.66
C ALA A 508 13.72 -11.67 6.24
N ASP A 509 14.95 -12.11 6.50
CA ASP A 509 15.19 -13.44 7.12
C ASP A 509 15.03 -13.32 8.65
N PRO A 510 14.03 -14.01 9.25
CA PRO A 510 13.76 -13.89 10.68
C PRO A 510 14.81 -14.61 11.57
N SER A 511 15.72 -15.36 10.97
CA SER A 511 16.63 -16.26 11.72
C SER A 511 18.11 -16.00 11.47
N ASN A 512 18.47 -15.48 10.30
CA ASN A 512 19.87 -15.36 9.88
C ASN A 512 20.32 -13.92 9.74
N ALA A 513 21.42 -13.59 10.40
CA ALA A 513 22.16 -12.36 10.14
C ALA A 513 23.11 -12.54 8.96
N TYR A 514 23.33 -11.47 8.23
CA TYR A 514 24.21 -11.45 7.06
C TYR A 514 25.29 -10.38 7.19
N THR A 515 26.36 -10.54 6.43
CA THR A 515 27.43 -9.55 6.31
C THR A 515 27.60 -9.20 4.85
N VAL A 516 27.40 -7.94 4.50
CA VAL A 516 27.48 -7.44 3.13
C VAL A 516 28.72 -6.56 3.00
N SER A 517 29.50 -6.75 1.91
CA SER A 517 30.68 -5.93 1.67
C SER A 517 30.29 -4.46 1.41
N ALA A 518 30.90 -3.54 2.13
CA ALA A 518 30.67 -2.10 1.91
C ALA A 518 31.00 -1.66 0.47
N SER A 519 32.04 -2.26 -0.14
CA SER A 519 32.39 -1.94 -1.53
C SER A 519 31.36 -2.42 -2.55
N SER A 520 30.67 -3.55 -2.30
CA SER A 520 29.59 -4.01 -3.19
C SER A 520 28.35 -3.11 -3.09
N LEU A 521 28.18 -2.42 -1.99
CA LEU A 521 27.12 -1.43 -1.76
C LEU A 521 27.50 -0.04 -2.30
N GLY A 522 28.74 0.12 -2.86
CA GLY A 522 29.26 1.41 -3.31
C GLY A 522 29.58 2.37 -2.18
N ILE A 523 29.69 1.89 -0.96
CA ILE A 523 30.15 2.65 0.19
C ILE A 523 31.67 2.85 0.03
N THR A 524 32.06 4.07 -0.33
CA THR A 524 33.49 4.41 -0.56
C THR A 524 34.13 5.12 0.62
N SER A 525 33.34 5.69 1.53
CA SER A 525 33.82 6.31 2.75
C SER A 525 34.15 5.25 3.80
N SER A 526 35.30 5.39 4.46
CA SER A 526 35.69 4.55 5.60
C SER A 526 35.08 5.02 6.94
N SER A 527 34.28 6.07 6.92
CA SER A 527 33.63 6.63 8.12
C SER A 527 32.23 7.13 7.78
N GLY A 528 31.30 6.91 8.68
CA GLY A 528 29.92 7.30 8.58
C GLY A 528 29.16 7.02 9.87
N THR A 529 27.86 7.07 9.81
CA THR A 529 26.96 6.65 10.88
C THR A 529 26.16 5.44 10.39
N GLU A 530 26.03 4.44 11.22
CA GLU A 530 25.17 3.30 11.03
C GLU A 530 23.98 3.41 11.99
N TYR A 531 22.79 3.22 11.47
CA TYR A 531 21.54 3.18 12.22
C TYR A 531 20.95 1.78 12.05
N THR A 532 20.50 1.18 13.16
CA THR A 532 19.94 -0.18 13.15
C THR A 532 18.62 -0.21 13.92
N TYR A 533 17.64 -0.89 13.34
CA TYR A 533 16.43 -1.34 14.00
C TYR A 533 16.37 -2.87 13.86
N ASP A 534 16.14 -3.58 14.96
CA ASP A 534 16.03 -5.05 14.98
C ASP A 534 15.20 -5.53 16.19
N ASN A 535 14.94 -6.82 16.28
CA ASN A 535 14.23 -7.44 17.40
C ASN A 535 14.88 -7.23 18.78
N ALA A 536 16.19 -7.01 18.84
CA ALA A 536 16.88 -6.73 20.09
C ALA A 536 16.81 -5.25 20.47
N ASN A 537 16.57 -4.38 19.48
CA ASN A 537 16.48 -2.93 19.62
C ASN A 537 15.17 -2.47 18.96
N PRO A 538 14.04 -2.46 19.71
CA PRO A 538 12.73 -2.05 19.20
C PRO A 538 12.62 -0.53 18.99
N ALA A 539 13.74 0.17 19.04
CA ALA A 539 13.91 1.57 18.65
C ALA A 539 15.26 1.69 17.93
N ILE A 540 15.40 2.73 17.11
CA ILE A 540 16.61 2.94 16.31
C ILE A 540 17.82 3.20 17.23
N VAL A 541 18.86 2.41 17.04
CA VAL A 541 20.17 2.66 17.66
C VAL A 541 21.16 3.16 16.62
N SER A 542 22.10 4.01 17.03
CA SER A 542 23.11 4.53 16.12
C SER A 542 24.53 4.22 16.62
N SER A 543 25.43 3.95 15.69
CA SER A 543 26.85 3.72 15.92
C SER A 543 27.72 4.34 14.85
N SER A 544 29.02 4.48 15.13
CA SER A 544 29.97 4.92 14.11
C SER A 544 30.26 3.79 13.12
N PHE A 545 30.02 4.02 11.85
CA PHE A 545 30.46 3.11 10.79
C PHE A 545 31.94 3.37 10.44
N SER A 546 32.76 2.32 10.50
CA SER A 546 34.18 2.41 10.13
C SER A 546 34.72 1.15 9.44
N GLY A 547 33.79 0.29 8.97
CA GLY A 547 34.12 -1.05 8.46
C GLY A 547 34.25 -1.15 6.96
N SER A 548 34.75 -2.31 6.50
CA SER A 548 34.71 -2.74 5.10
C SER A 548 33.48 -3.59 4.78
N SER A 549 32.60 -3.81 5.74
CA SER A 549 31.35 -4.56 5.62
C SER A 549 30.30 -4.02 6.57
N VAL A 550 29.05 -4.24 6.21
CA VAL A 550 27.84 -3.93 6.99
C VAL A 550 27.31 -5.24 7.56
N SER A 551 27.08 -5.29 8.86
CA SER A 551 26.38 -6.40 9.53
C SER A 551 24.89 -6.12 9.50
N VAL A 552 24.09 -7.07 9.01
CA VAL A 552 22.63 -6.94 8.90
C VAL A 552 22.02 -8.04 9.76
N PRO A 553 21.57 -7.75 10.98
CA PRO A 553 20.93 -8.73 11.86
C PRO A 553 19.74 -9.42 11.19
N ALA A 554 19.28 -10.53 11.78
CA ALA A 554 18.03 -11.14 11.38
C ALA A 554 16.88 -10.16 11.60
N GLU A 555 15.91 -10.13 10.69
CA GLU A 555 14.71 -9.30 10.77
C GLU A 555 15.03 -7.84 11.19
N SER A 556 15.76 -7.13 10.34
CA SER A 556 16.33 -5.83 10.69
C SER A 556 16.37 -4.85 9.51
N ILE A 557 16.52 -3.59 9.86
CA ILE A 557 16.84 -2.50 8.93
C ILE A 557 18.19 -1.90 9.37
N VAL A 558 19.11 -1.75 8.43
CA VAL A 558 20.40 -1.09 8.67
C VAL A 558 20.59 0.02 7.65
N VAL A 559 20.84 1.24 8.10
CA VAL A 559 21.16 2.38 7.25
C VAL A 559 22.59 2.84 7.52
N VAL A 560 23.41 2.93 6.48
CA VAL A 560 24.76 3.51 6.54
C VAL A 560 24.79 4.80 5.76
N THR A 561 25.17 5.89 6.38
CA THR A 561 25.26 7.21 5.73
C THR A 561 26.55 7.94 6.09
N ASN A 562 27.06 8.75 5.14
CA ASN A 562 28.14 9.70 5.39
C ASN A 562 27.64 11.15 5.48
N ALA A 563 26.33 11.35 5.42
CA ALA A 563 25.75 12.68 5.64
C ALA A 563 26.06 13.14 7.07
N SER A 564 26.62 14.35 7.18
CA SER A 564 26.74 15.03 8.47
C SER A 564 25.38 15.68 8.77
N GLY A 565 24.46 14.92 9.34
CA GLY A 565 23.19 15.43 9.81
C GLY A 565 23.19 15.55 11.32
N THR A 566 22.54 16.56 11.86
CA THR A 566 22.00 16.48 13.21
C THR A 566 21.11 15.25 13.25
N ALA A 567 21.43 14.32 14.15
CA ALA A 567 20.47 13.26 14.46
C ALA A 567 19.10 13.92 14.70
N PRO A 568 17.99 13.39 14.15
CA PRO A 568 16.68 13.84 14.59
C PRO A 568 16.65 13.88 16.10
N PRO A 569 15.95 14.82 16.73
CA PRO A 569 15.83 14.82 18.17
C PRO A 569 15.34 13.43 18.58
N THR A 570 16.15 12.73 19.35
CA THR A 570 15.73 11.46 19.94
C THR A 570 14.41 11.71 20.65
N PRO A 571 13.33 10.96 20.36
CA PRO A 571 12.09 11.13 21.09
C PRO A 571 12.41 11.11 22.57
N THR A 572 12.00 12.15 23.28
CA THR A 572 12.27 12.26 24.72
C THR A 572 11.54 11.09 25.38
N PRO A 573 12.22 10.16 26.04
CA PRO A 573 11.53 9.04 26.67
C PRO A 573 10.48 9.61 27.60
N THR A 574 9.23 9.24 27.43
CA THR A 574 8.14 9.59 28.33
C THR A 574 8.58 9.29 29.74
N PRO A 575 8.55 10.29 30.66
CA PRO A 575 9.07 10.05 32.02
C PRO A 575 8.24 8.95 32.66
N THR A 576 8.87 7.82 32.94
CA THR A 576 8.30 6.77 33.79
C THR A 576 7.75 7.43 35.04
N PRO A 577 6.48 7.29 35.42
CA PRO A 577 5.94 7.92 36.60
C PRO A 577 6.74 7.47 37.82
N SER A 578 7.58 8.38 38.34
CA SER A 578 8.33 8.15 39.55
C SER A 578 7.35 8.04 40.70
N ALA A 579 7.40 6.93 41.42
CA ALA A 579 6.60 6.71 42.62
C ALA A 579 6.82 7.87 43.60
N THR A 580 5.81 8.76 43.67
CA THR A 580 5.84 9.92 44.55
C THR A 580 5.71 9.46 45.98
N ALA A 581 6.74 9.72 46.78
CA ALA A 581 6.72 9.52 48.24
C ALA A 581 5.59 10.35 48.86
N THR A 582 4.69 9.68 49.56
CA THR A 582 3.58 10.34 50.27
C THR A 582 4.08 11.20 51.41
N THR A 583 3.88 12.51 51.28
CA THR A 583 4.05 13.51 52.38
C THR A 583 2.69 13.69 53.05
N PRO A 584 2.59 13.75 54.39
CA PRO A 584 1.29 13.80 55.06
C PRO A 584 0.59 15.15 54.90
N THR A 585 -0.73 15.05 54.65
CA THR A 585 -1.69 16.09 54.39
C THR A 585 -1.89 17.04 55.60
N PRO A 586 -1.88 18.37 55.47
CA PRO A 586 -2.45 19.24 56.47
C PRO A 586 -3.98 19.35 56.32
N THR A 587 -4.65 19.41 57.45
CA THR A 587 -6.12 19.52 57.63
C THR A 587 -6.69 20.79 56.99
N PRO A 588 -7.80 20.72 56.21
CA PRO A 588 -8.37 21.91 55.58
C PRO A 588 -9.23 22.75 56.50
N THR A 589 -9.04 24.06 56.41
CA THR A 589 -9.89 25.09 56.99
C THR A 589 -11.03 25.40 56.02
N VAL A 590 -12.26 25.31 56.47
CA VAL A 590 -13.49 25.55 55.67
C VAL A 590 -13.71 27.03 55.38
N THR A 591 -13.96 27.41 54.14
CA THR A 591 -14.54 28.68 53.72
C THR A 591 -15.70 28.41 52.74
N PRO A 592 -16.84 29.09 52.81
CA PRO A 592 -18.08 28.65 52.18
C PRO A 592 -18.19 28.95 50.69
N THR A 593 -18.85 28.02 50.04
CA THR A 593 -19.17 27.82 48.60
C THR A 593 -20.06 28.92 48.00
N PRO A 594 -19.88 29.29 46.70
CA PRO A 594 -21.01 29.60 45.84
C PRO A 594 -21.45 28.41 45.05
N THR A 595 -22.77 28.17 45.09
CA THR A 595 -23.47 27.11 44.36
C THR A 595 -23.39 27.34 42.85
N VAL A 596 -22.73 26.46 42.10
CA VAL A 596 -22.88 26.34 40.66
C VAL A 596 -23.57 25.01 40.38
N THR A 597 -24.60 25.10 39.54
CA THR A 597 -25.40 23.97 39.09
C THR A 597 -24.50 22.97 38.34
N ALA A 598 -24.47 21.73 38.84
CA ALA A 598 -23.68 20.65 38.23
C ALA A 598 -24.29 20.26 36.89
N THR A 599 -23.50 20.41 35.83
CA THR A 599 -23.68 19.65 34.58
C THR A 599 -23.20 18.24 34.86
N ALA A 600 -24.03 17.25 34.56
CA ALA A 600 -23.74 15.87 34.86
C ALA A 600 -22.57 15.36 34.01
N THR A 601 -21.50 14.95 34.67
CA THR A 601 -20.44 14.12 34.08
C THR A 601 -21.05 12.77 33.67
N PRO A 602 -20.83 12.27 32.46
CA PRO A 602 -21.31 10.94 32.08
C PRO A 602 -20.56 9.92 32.94
N THR A 603 -21.32 9.23 33.77
CA THR A 603 -20.84 8.07 34.52
C THR A 603 -20.58 6.94 33.53
N ALA A 604 -19.38 6.39 33.50
CA ALA A 604 -19.09 5.18 32.72
C ALA A 604 -20.11 4.09 33.09
N THR A 605 -20.97 3.75 32.14
CA THR A 605 -21.93 2.66 32.28
C THR A 605 -21.16 1.37 32.20
N PRO A 606 -21.31 0.40 33.15
CA PRO A 606 -20.64 -0.88 33.04
C PRO A 606 -21.09 -1.57 31.76
N THR A 607 -20.15 -2.00 30.93
CA THR A 607 -20.41 -2.72 29.69
C THR A 607 -21.18 -3.99 29.99
N PRO A 608 -22.44 -4.17 29.52
CA PRO A 608 -23.17 -5.42 29.72
C PRO A 608 -22.47 -6.54 28.96
N THR A 609 -22.10 -7.58 29.67
CA THR A 609 -21.51 -8.80 29.09
C THR A 609 -22.36 -9.99 29.51
N GLY A 610 -22.75 -10.82 28.56
CA GLY A 610 -23.58 -11.99 28.82
C GLY A 610 -23.02 -13.26 28.20
N THR A 611 -23.19 -14.38 28.85
CA THR A 611 -22.77 -15.72 28.38
C THR A 611 -23.97 -16.63 28.29
N SER A 612 -24.09 -17.40 27.19
CA SER A 612 -25.09 -18.45 27.07
C SER A 612 -24.79 -19.62 28.01
N SER A 613 -25.83 -20.35 28.41
CA SER A 613 -25.64 -21.67 28.98
C SER A 613 -25.09 -22.61 27.91
N ALA A 614 -23.96 -23.28 28.17
CA ALA A 614 -23.41 -24.29 27.25
C ALA A 614 -24.43 -25.46 27.16
N SER A 615 -25.09 -25.59 26.02
CA SER A 615 -26.01 -26.67 25.71
C SER A 615 -25.75 -27.09 24.27
N GLY A 616 -25.35 -28.34 24.09
CA GLY A 616 -25.24 -28.92 22.73
C GLY A 616 -23.90 -28.75 22.01
N GLY A 617 -22.80 -28.35 22.67
CA GLY A 617 -21.47 -28.38 22.07
C GLY A 617 -20.98 -27.03 21.49
N CYS A 618 -21.74 -25.93 21.66
CA CYS A 618 -21.21 -24.59 21.44
C CYS A 618 -21.68 -23.58 22.50
N GLN A 619 -21.01 -22.46 22.59
CA GLN A 619 -21.29 -21.36 23.51
C GLN A 619 -21.18 -20.02 22.76
N VAL A 620 -22.05 -19.07 23.12
CA VAL A 620 -22.02 -17.70 22.61
C VAL A 620 -21.79 -16.73 23.77
N THR A 621 -20.83 -15.84 23.64
CA THR A 621 -20.68 -14.67 24.49
C THR A 621 -20.94 -13.42 23.66
N TRP A 622 -21.34 -12.33 24.32
CA TRP A 622 -21.56 -11.06 23.63
C TRP A 622 -21.18 -9.87 24.52
N SER A 623 -20.87 -8.76 23.88
CA SER A 623 -20.56 -7.48 24.54
C SER A 623 -21.08 -6.31 23.72
N VAL A 624 -21.30 -5.17 24.39
CA VAL A 624 -21.52 -3.89 23.69
C VAL A 624 -20.15 -3.38 23.26
N VAL A 625 -19.93 -3.24 21.96
CA VAL A 625 -18.71 -2.70 21.40
C VAL A 625 -18.78 -1.17 21.35
N ASN A 626 -19.93 -0.63 20.91
CA ASN A 626 -20.15 0.81 20.82
C ASN A 626 -21.62 1.17 21.00
N SER A 627 -21.91 2.45 21.28
CA SER A 627 -23.29 2.93 21.35
C SER A 627 -23.38 4.44 21.10
N TRP A 628 -24.44 4.85 20.40
CA TRP A 628 -24.72 6.23 20.05
C TRP A 628 -26.21 6.55 20.23
N SER A 629 -26.58 7.78 19.98
CA SER A 629 -27.99 8.18 20.09
C SER A 629 -28.84 7.45 19.04
N GLY A 630 -29.65 6.51 19.46
CA GLY A 630 -30.58 5.74 18.63
C GLY A 630 -30.03 4.45 18.05
N GLY A 631 -28.76 4.08 18.32
CA GLY A 631 -28.15 2.84 17.84
C GLY A 631 -27.04 2.29 18.74
N PHE A 632 -26.56 1.11 18.40
CA PHE A 632 -25.50 0.42 19.13
C PHE A 632 -24.84 -0.65 18.25
N GLN A 633 -23.62 -1.03 18.63
CA GLN A 633 -22.88 -2.14 18.07
C GLN A 633 -22.70 -3.23 19.11
N LEU A 634 -22.96 -4.47 18.71
CA LEU A 634 -22.66 -5.65 19.54
C LEU A 634 -21.64 -6.53 18.83
N GLY A 635 -20.68 -7.06 19.62
CA GLY A 635 -19.77 -8.11 19.21
C GLY A 635 -20.17 -9.44 19.86
N PHE A 636 -20.07 -10.53 19.12
CA PHE A 636 -20.39 -11.89 19.57
C PHE A 636 -19.21 -12.82 19.30
N THR A 637 -18.94 -13.72 20.23
CA THR A 637 -17.96 -14.81 20.05
C THR A 637 -18.69 -16.15 20.19
N VAL A 638 -18.57 -17.00 19.18
CA VAL A 638 -19.08 -18.37 19.16
C VAL A 638 -17.92 -19.32 19.39
N THR A 639 -17.96 -20.10 20.45
CA THR A 639 -16.91 -21.06 20.82
C THR A 639 -17.44 -22.48 20.68
N ASN A 640 -16.70 -23.34 19.99
CA ASN A 640 -16.98 -24.77 19.93
C ASN A 640 -16.52 -25.45 21.23
N SER A 641 -17.46 -25.72 22.13
CA SER A 641 -17.24 -26.46 23.39
C SER A 641 -17.44 -27.97 23.23
N GLY A 642 -17.70 -28.45 22.02
CA GLY A 642 -17.89 -29.86 21.69
C GLY A 642 -16.54 -30.62 21.54
N THR A 643 -16.67 -31.90 21.26
CA THR A 643 -15.52 -32.81 21.08
C THR A 643 -15.10 -33.02 19.62
N THR A 644 -15.82 -32.41 18.68
CA THR A 644 -15.57 -32.50 17.23
C THR A 644 -15.69 -31.08 16.62
N ALA A 645 -14.99 -30.84 15.53
CA ALA A 645 -15.14 -29.61 14.77
C ALA A 645 -16.57 -29.45 14.26
N THR A 646 -17.11 -28.22 14.26
CA THR A 646 -18.42 -27.91 13.68
C THR A 646 -18.31 -27.87 12.15
N LYS A 647 -19.45 -27.99 11.46
CA LYS A 647 -19.58 -27.68 10.03
C LYS A 647 -20.34 -26.38 9.80
N GLY A 648 -21.05 -25.94 10.83
CA GLY A 648 -21.78 -24.69 10.91
C GLY A 648 -22.23 -24.46 12.35
N TRP A 649 -22.79 -23.29 12.59
CA TRP A 649 -23.36 -22.93 13.87
C TRP A 649 -24.59 -22.03 13.69
N ASN A 650 -25.46 -22.06 14.68
CA ASN A 650 -26.62 -21.19 14.79
C ASN A 650 -26.66 -20.60 16.20
N ALA A 651 -26.73 -19.28 16.31
CA ALA A 651 -26.93 -18.55 17.54
C ALA A 651 -28.33 -17.93 17.55
N SER A 652 -28.99 -17.88 18.73
CA SER A 652 -30.25 -17.18 18.86
C SER A 652 -30.33 -16.44 20.18
N PHE A 653 -31.05 -15.33 20.19
CA PHE A 653 -31.29 -14.52 21.38
C PHE A 653 -32.57 -13.70 21.23
N SER A 654 -32.98 -13.05 22.31
CA SER A 654 -34.13 -12.15 22.31
C SER A 654 -33.76 -10.79 22.86
N TRP A 655 -34.16 -9.76 22.13
CA TRP A 655 -34.00 -8.37 22.49
C TRP A 655 -34.88 -7.99 23.70
N PRO A 656 -34.40 -7.10 24.60
CA PRO A 656 -35.19 -6.66 25.75
C PRO A 656 -36.29 -5.63 25.40
N GLY A 657 -36.26 -5.08 24.19
CA GLY A 657 -37.19 -4.05 23.72
C GLY A 657 -37.47 -4.12 22.23
N ALA A 658 -37.60 -2.96 21.58
CA ALA A 658 -37.93 -2.84 20.17
C ALA A 658 -36.67 -2.64 19.30
N GLN A 659 -35.53 -3.19 19.72
CA GLN A 659 -34.30 -3.13 18.94
C GLN A 659 -34.47 -3.90 17.63
N THR A 660 -33.82 -3.39 16.57
CA THR A 660 -33.76 -4.07 15.26
C THR A 660 -32.31 -4.13 14.77
N VAL A 661 -31.98 -5.23 14.12
CA VAL A 661 -30.66 -5.34 13.43
C VAL A 661 -30.74 -4.53 12.15
N SER A 662 -29.82 -3.56 12.00
CA SER A 662 -29.69 -2.75 10.78
C SER A 662 -28.60 -3.30 9.86
N GLN A 663 -27.54 -3.89 10.44
CA GLN A 663 -26.44 -4.50 9.71
C GLN A 663 -25.87 -5.67 10.51
N ILE A 664 -25.31 -6.67 9.83
CA ILE A 664 -24.61 -7.80 10.45
C ILE A 664 -23.45 -8.21 9.53
N TRP A 665 -22.31 -8.60 10.11
CA TRP A 665 -21.15 -9.12 9.37
C TRP A 665 -20.69 -10.45 9.99
N ASN A 666 -20.03 -11.25 9.18
CA ASN A 666 -19.59 -12.63 9.45
C ASN A 666 -20.75 -13.59 9.83
N ALA A 667 -21.99 -13.22 9.56
CA ALA A 667 -23.16 -14.04 9.81
C ALA A 667 -24.37 -13.52 9.04
N THR A 668 -25.45 -14.30 9.03
CA THR A 668 -26.76 -13.88 8.52
C THR A 668 -27.76 -13.87 9.65
N SER A 669 -28.51 -12.79 9.85
CA SER A 669 -29.55 -12.64 10.85
C SER A 669 -30.95 -12.76 10.23
N THR A 670 -31.85 -13.34 10.99
CA THR A 670 -33.30 -13.34 10.73
C THR A 670 -34.03 -12.95 12.00
N GLN A 671 -34.54 -11.72 12.03
CA GLN A 671 -35.28 -11.18 13.18
C GLN A 671 -36.78 -11.34 13.00
N SER A 672 -37.46 -11.83 14.03
CA SER A 672 -38.93 -11.91 14.12
C SER A 672 -39.42 -11.34 15.45
N GLY A 673 -39.85 -10.09 15.42
CA GLY A 673 -40.17 -9.33 16.62
C GLY A 673 -38.95 -9.17 17.53
N ALA A 674 -39.04 -9.59 18.77
CA ALA A 674 -37.88 -9.53 19.68
C ALA A 674 -36.91 -10.72 19.55
N ALA A 675 -37.26 -11.78 18.82
CA ALA A 675 -36.39 -12.94 18.65
C ALA A 675 -35.50 -12.77 17.43
N ASP A 676 -34.20 -13.07 17.57
CA ASP A 676 -33.21 -13.07 16.51
C ASP A 676 -32.58 -14.45 16.40
N SER A 677 -32.33 -14.88 15.15
CA SER A 677 -31.64 -16.11 14.80
C SER A 677 -30.53 -15.81 13.85
N VAL A 678 -29.30 -16.13 14.23
CA VAL A 678 -28.07 -15.82 13.49
C VAL A 678 -27.40 -17.12 13.06
N THR A 679 -27.09 -17.23 11.79
CA THR A 679 -26.43 -18.40 11.17
C THR A 679 -25.06 -17.96 10.64
N ASN A 680 -24.07 -18.85 10.71
CA ASN A 680 -22.73 -18.58 10.18
C ASN A 680 -22.73 -18.17 8.71
N ALA A 681 -21.77 -17.33 8.33
CA ALA A 681 -21.40 -17.12 6.93
C ALA A 681 -20.78 -18.39 6.34
N SER A 682 -20.74 -18.50 5.01
CA SER A 682 -20.29 -19.74 4.34
C SER A 682 -18.84 -20.13 4.66
N TYR A 683 -18.01 -19.20 5.10
CA TYR A 683 -16.57 -19.37 5.35
C TYR A 683 -16.22 -19.58 6.83
N ASP A 684 -17.11 -19.34 7.79
CA ASP A 684 -16.81 -19.38 9.24
C ASP A 684 -17.61 -20.41 10.05
N GLY A 685 -18.26 -21.33 9.36
CA GLY A 685 -19.02 -22.40 10.01
C GLY A 685 -18.16 -23.50 10.64
N ALA A 686 -16.95 -23.69 10.15
CA ALA A 686 -16.05 -24.77 10.57
C ALA A 686 -15.16 -24.27 11.75
N ILE A 687 -15.58 -24.57 12.99
CA ILE A 687 -14.81 -24.21 14.19
C ILE A 687 -14.18 -25.48 14.77
N ALA A 688 -12.86 -25.51 14.91
CA ALA A 688 -12.14 -26.61 15.56
C ALA A 688 -12.60 -26.79 17.03
N THR A 689 -12.39 -27.97 17.61
CA THR A 689 -12.66 -28.22 19.03
C THR A 689 -11.89 -27.26 19.92
N GLY A 690 -12.60 -26.49 20.74
CA GLY A 690 -12.05 -25.44 21.60
C GLY A 690 -11.73 -24.13 20.87
N GLY A 691 -11.89 -24.08 19.53
CA GLY A 691 -11.75 -22.87 18.73
C GLY A 691 -12.98 -21.98 18.82
N SER A 692 -12.85 -20.74 18.31
CA SER A 692 -13.90 -19.73 18.29
C SER A 692 -13.91 -18.99 16.96
N THR A 693 -15.07 -18.40 16.63
CA THR A 693 -15.27 -17.41 15.58
C THR A 693 -16.06 -16.24 16.12
N THR A 694 -16.09 -15.12 15.42
CA THR A 694 -16.79 -13.91 15.85
C THR A 694 -17.73 -13.41 14.77
N PHE A 695 -18.81 -12.76 15.19
CA PHE A 695 -19.65 -11.95 14.31
C PHE A 695 -20.08 -10.68 15.05
N GLY A 696 -20.49 -9.67 14.31
CA GLY A 696 -20.96 -8.43 14.91
C GLY A 696 -22.21 -7.91 14.21
N LEU A 697 -22.93 -7.01 14.89
CA LEU A 697 -24.08 -6.35 14.32
C LEU A 697 -24.20 -4.89 14.78
N LEU A 698 -24.81 -4.09 13.93
CA LEU A 698 -25.36 -2.79 14.30
C LEU A 698 -26.86 -2.95 14.59
N GLY A 699 -27.33 -2.34 15.65
CA GLY A 699 -28.72 -2.32 16.01
C GLY A 699 -29.27 -0.91 16.22
N THR A 700 -30.56 -0.73 15.92
CA THR A 700 -31.27 0.52 16.20
C THR A 700 -32.03 0.44 17.50
N GLY A 701 -32.21 1.57 18.18
CA GLY A 701 -32.91 1.68 19.45
C GLY A 701 -31.97 1.87 20.64
N SER A 702 -32.49 1.59 21.84
CA SER A 702 -31.69 1.69 23.08
C SER A 702 -30.67 0.57 23.16
N VAL A 703 -29.47 0.85 23.63
CA VAL A 703 -28.45 -0.18 23.95
C VAL A 703 -29.04 -1.24 24.85
N PRO A 704 -28.98 -2.54 24.49
CA PRO A 704 -29.45 -3.59 25.33
C PRO A 704 -28.55 -3.77 26.56
N THR A 705 -29.16 -3.76 27.74
CA THR A 705 -28.44 -4.06 28.99
C THR A 705 -28.36 -5.56 29.27
N SER A 706 -29.12 -6.37 28.55
CA SER A 706 -29.10 -7.84 28.59
C SER A 706 -29.77 -8.39 27.34
N LEU A 707 -29.30 -9.54 26.87
CA LEU A 707 -30.00 -10.38 25.91
C LEU A 707 -30.58 -11.59 26.67
N SER A 708 -31.78 -12.00 26.32
CA SER A 708 -32.41 -13.19 26.90
C SER A 708 -32.45 -14.34 25.88
N ASN A 709 -32.66 -15.57 26.37
CA ASN A 709 -32.71 -16.77 25.53
C ASN A 709 -31.48 -16.97 24.62
N VAL A 710 -30.32 -16.55 25.08
CA VAL A 710 -29.08 -16.71 24.32
C VAL A 710 -28.71 -18.19 24.23
N GLN A 711 -28.75 -18.76 23.05
CA GLN A 711 -28.46 -20.16 22.77
C GLN A 711 -27.51 -20.31 21.61
N CYS A 712 -26.75 -21.42 21.57
CA CYS A 712 -25.90 -21.82 20.48
C CYS A 712 -26.12 -23.30 20.14
N SER A 713 -26.15 -23.62 18.87
CA SER A 713 -26.28 -25.00 18.37
C SER A 713 -25.27 -25.19 17.22
N PRO A 714 -24.30 -26.16 17.32
CA PRO A 714 -23.48 -26.55 16.20
C PRO A 714 -24.30 -27.32 15.15
N THR A 715 -23.97 -27.18 13.90
CA THR A 715 -24.59 -27.89 12.77
C THR A 715 -23.56 -28.69 11.96
#